data_e53ab7cabbfe55029353a02eeaf1978c
#
_entry.id   e53ab7cabbfe55029353a02eeaf1978c
#
_cell.length_a   1.000
_cell.length_b   1.000
_cell.length_c   1.000
_cell.angle_alpha   90.00
_cell.angle_beta   90.00
_cell.angle_gamma   90.00
#
_symmetry.space_group_name_H-M   'P 1'
#
loop_
_entity.id
_entity.type
_entity.pdbx_description
1 polymer ?
#
loop_
_entity_poly.entity_id
_entity_poly.type
_entity_poly.pdbx_seq_one_letter_code
_entity_poly.pdbx_strand_id
1 'polypeptide(L)'
;MDVTRTEIDGVPVFWNEGVPGDDYRAALVFRVGRADETLARGGLTHLVEHLVLHAVGDADYHHNGAVDATTTTFVTHGEPDEVAAFLTAVCHSLGAPPMERLEAEKNILRTEAESRDPGLAGRLLLWRYGAATYGLPAYPEYGLGAVTSDDVKEWTARWFTRNNAALALIGGPPPEGLALPLPEGERRPCPEPTSALPRTPAYFNTDVNGVALTGIVPRGPAAGIYGEILGRRLHRVLRRENALSYTTSVEFLARPGYTAEILAFADGLAEARPELAERFRAEIERLAAEPVDAAELAELVTVRRTRSASDEARASLPMASCVAELMGAPQRTLEETLAAQDEVGPEDVQEVGRTMLDTALLMLPLDEEPQGARFAPAPVGSTVAVDGRIHTRPDEVQRGLIVGRDGATSLTGPAMATVRFDQCAAVLAWPDGGRVLVGLDGLMVRVEPNIWNGGPDAVADVDQYGPAEAVVRMPERPADGVPARIGAPVAEPDAPESGAARAGVVATVFGLPGKIRARRREPAWRDAVLAAALPKVRGGDLHAGLELLAGTRDDAETRCLYLENLTDAALGQGARLAELSAADPADPDLCLWLGSTRVGEAWKARSAYRAEYVEAERFGRFWRLLALAGPPLHRAAELLPADPVPWDRLQWHGLGMQLERDELDRVWRELTARDPSLYAGHISRSQVLCKKWWGSDAEVLDFAETAVAAAEPGDPVTAVLAVAHLEIGVEIGTWDDLNGYLARPSVHAALVEAADRWLSAERPHPRNLEAHHIFGAAFYRAGDHDRARRHFVQVGRTGAPDRAWAYADAPDRLLARARRDVRAKASAGKGS
;
A
#
# COMPACT_ATOMS: atom_id res chain seq x y z
N MET A 1 13.47 14.38 34.50
CA MET A 1 14.59 13.95 33.62
C MET A 1 14.86 15.11 32.68
N ASP A 2 15.91 15.87 32.95
CA ASP A 2 16.36 16.96 32.08
C ASP A 2 17.35 16.37 31.06
N VAL A 3 17.43 16.98 29.88
CA VAL A 3 18.41 16.56 28.88
C VAL A 3 19.75 17.21 29.20
N THR A 4 20.76 16.41 29.35
CA THR A 4 22.15 16.85 29.50
C THR A 4 22.82 16.86 28.13
N ARG A 5 23.49 17.96 27.77
CA ARG A 5 24.30 18.06 26.56
C ARG A 5 25.77 17.90 26.90
N THR A 6 26.44 17.03 26.18
CA THR A 6 27.93 16.89 26.24
C THR A 6 28.46 16.72 24.81
N GLU A 7 29.72 16.38 24.64
CA GLU A 7 30.37 16.19 23.36
C GLU A 7 31.37 15.02 23.44
N ILE A 8 31.38 14.18 22.41
CA ILE A 8 32.36 13.09 22.27
C ILE A 8 32.95 13.17 20.86
N ASP A 9 34.26 13.27 20.77
CA ASP A 9 35.04 13.37 19.51
C ASP A 9 34.50 14.44 18.53
N GLY A 10 33.93 15.55 19.08
CA GLY A 10 33.34 16.63 18.29
C GLY A 10 31.89 16.35 17.84
N VAL A 11 31.26 15.27 18.30
CA VAL A 11 29.83 14.99 18.08
C VAL A 11 29.02 15.45 19.29
N PRO A 12 27.99 16.29 19.14
CA PRO A 12 27.08 16.65 20.24
C PRO A 12 26.30 15.44 20.70
N VAL A 13 26.25 15.24 22.02
CA VAL A 13 25.58 14.12 22.68
C VAL A 13 24.51 14.67 23.62
N PHE A 14 23.31 14.19 23.50
CA PHE A 14 22.17 14.52 24.34
C PHE A 14 21.73 13.28 25.10
N TRP A 15 21.62 13.34 26.42
CA TRP A 15 21.28 12.18 27.23
C TRP A 15 20.42 12.51 28.44
N ASN A 16 19.74 11.49 28.97
CA ASN A 16 19.03 11.52 30.25
C ASN A 16 19.03 10.12 30.89
N GLU A 17 18.56 10.05 32.15
CA GLU A 17 18.53 8.82 32.95
C GLU A 17 17.55 7.76 32.45
N GLY A 18 16.70 8.08 31.47
CA GLY A 18 15.70 7.13 30.97
C GLY A 18 14.61 6.78 32.00
N VAL A 19 13.85 5.74 31.72
CA VAL A 19 12.87 5.16 32.63
C VAL A 19 13.57 4.08 33.45
N PRO A 20 13.50 4.08 34.79
CA PRO A 20 14.14 3.07 35.60
C PRO A 20 13.71 1.64 35.22
N GLY A 21 14.69 0.79 34.91
CA GLY A 21 14.46 -0.61 34.54
C GLY A 21 14.31 -0.87 33.05
N ASP A 22 14.36 0.18 32.21
CA ASP A 22 14.47 0.04 30.76
C ASP A 22 15.94 -0.18 30.35
N ASP A 23 16.11 -0.82 29.17
CA ASP A 23 17.43 -0.98 28.56
C ASP A 23 18.05 0.37 28.22
N TYR A 24 19.39 0.43 28.22
CA TYR A 24 20.12 1.58 27.71
C TYR A 24 19.94 1.65 26.20
N ARG A 25 19.53 2.81 25.67
CA ARG A 25 19.20 3.05 24.26
C ARG A 25 20.06 4.14 23.66
N ALA A 26 20.44 3.96 22.41
CA ALA A 26 21.19 4.95 21.65
C ALA A 26 20.63 5.16 20.24
N ALA A 27 20.73 6.38 19.76
CA ALA A 27 20.43 6.75 18.38
C ALA A 27 21.50 7.70 17.86
N LEU A 28 22.34 7.25 16.94
CA LEU A 28 23.28 8.08 16.20
C LEU A 28 22.60 8.61 14.92
N VAL A 29 22.38 9.88 14.84
CA VAL A 29 21.61 10.54 13.79
C VAL A 29 22.52 11.41 12.92
N PHE A 30 22.40 11.26 11.61
CA PHE A 30 23.09 12.11 10.62
C PHE A 30 22.09 12.94 9.84
N ARG A 31 22.44 14.20 9.54
CA ARG A 31 21.64 15.09 8.70
C ARG A 31 21.89 14.80 7.21
N VAL A 32 21.43 13.67 6.77
CA VAL A 32 21.37 13.25 5.37
C VAL A 32 20.23 12.26 5.21
N GLY A 33 19.48 12.39 4.14
CA GLY A 33 18.38 11.48 3.83
C GLY A 33 18.07 11.46 2.34
N ARG A 34 16.96 10.85 1.98
CA ARG A 34 16.56 10.67 0.57
C ARG A 34 16.35 12.02 -0.16
N ALA A 35 15.95 13.07 0.54
CA ALA A 35 15.75 14.41 -0.05
C ALA A 35 17.06 15.10 -0.48
N ASP A 36 18.22 14.61 -0.05
CA ASP A 36 19.54 15.12 -0.44
C ASP A 36 20.07 14.47 -1.74
N GLU A 37 19.41 13.45 -2.21
CA GLU A 37 19.75 12.73 -3.44
C GLU A 37 19.18 13.44 -4.68
N THR A 38 19.51 12.93 -5.85
CA THR A 38 18.79 13.21 -7.10
C THR A 38 18.04 11.94 -7.52
N LEU A 39 16.99 12.06 -8.31
CA LEU A 39 16.26 10.88 -8.79
C LEU A 39 17.18 9.88 -9.51
N ALA A 40 18.15 10.38 -10.28
CA ALA A 40 19.13 9.56 -10.99
C ALA A 40 20.13 8.85 -10.05
N ARG A 41 20.27 9.29 -8.82
CA ARG A 41 21.13 8.69 -7.78
C ARG A 41 20.32 8.22 -6.55
N GLY A 42 19.03 8.05 -6.72
CA GLY A 42 18.14 7.59 -5.64
C GLY A 42 18.54 6.22 -5.12
N GLY A 43 18.57 6.08 -3.78
CA GLY A 43 18.94 4.87 -3.06
C GLY A 43 20.39 4.83 -2.55
N LEU A 44 21.20 5.84 -2.82
CA LEU A 44 22.60 5.87 -2.40
C LEU A 44 22.73 5.94 -0.86
N THR A 45 21.93 6.74 -0.19
CA THR A 45 21.91 6.87 1.27
C THR A 45 21.48 5.57 1.94
N HIS A 46 20.46 4.93 1.40
CA HIS A 46 19.94 3.64 1.87
C HIS A 46 20.97 2.50 1.69
N LEU A 47 21.68 2.51 0.56
CA LEU A 47 22.77 1.57 0.32
C LEU A 47 23.93 1.74 1.32
N VAL A 48 24.25 2.98 1.70
CA VAL A 48 25.25 3.25 2.76
C VAL A 48 24.80 2.65 4.09
N GLU A 49 23.52 2.87 4.45
CA GLU A 49 22.95 2.33 5.69
C GLU A 49 23.06 0.80 5.73
N HIS A 50 22.65 0.08 4.67
CA HIS A 50 22.78 -1.38 4.56
C HIS A 50 24.24 -1.87 4.67
N LEU A 51 25.14 -1.23 3.93
CA LEU A 51 26.57 -1.59 3.98
C LEU A 51 27.15 -1.45 5.40
N VAL A 52 26.78 -0.39 6.10
CA VAL A 52 27.23 -0.13 7.47
C VAL A 52 26.69 -1.15 8.45
N LEU A 53 25.39 -1.43 8.42
CA LEU A 53 24.77 -2.43 9.31
C LEU A 53 25.31 -3.83 9.06
N HIS A 54 25.52 -4.21 7.80
CA HIS A 54 26.12 -5.50 7.49
C HIS A 54 27.51 -5.66 8.12
N ALA A 55 28.34 -4.62 8.10
CA ALA A 55 29.70 -4.66 8.67
C ALA A 55 29.69 -4.78 10.21
N VAL A 56 28.67 -4.26 10.86
CA VAL A 56 28.54 -4.34 12.32
C VAL A 56 28.06 -5.71 12.78
N GLY A 57 27.44 -6.50 11.88
CA GLY A 57 26.98 -7.86 12.12
C GLY A 57 25.54 -7.94 12.65
N ASP A 58 24.94 -9.11 12.44
CA ASP A 58 23.61 -9.43 12.95
C ASP A 58 23.70 -9.68 14.47
N ALA A 59 23.32 -8.70 15.26
CA ALA A 59 22.98 -8.94 16.66
C ALA A 59 21.46 -9.00 16.77
N ASP A 60 20.95 -10.14 17.22
CA ASP A 60 19.54 -10.48 17.37
C ASP A 60 18.64 -9.28 17.74
N TYR A 61 18.00 -8.63 16.75
CA TYR A 61 16.98 -7.57 16.89
C TYR A 61 17.34 -6.26 17.63
N HIS A 62 18.59 -6.12 18.11
CA HIS A 62 19.01 -4.96 18.90
C HIS A 62 19.56 -3.80 18.07
N HIS A 63 19.93 -4.07 16.82
CA HIS A 63 20.53 -3.09 15.91
C HIS A 63 19.59 -2.81 14.73
N ASN A 64 19.41 -1.54 14.37
CA ASN A 64 18.61 -1.15 13.22
C ASN A 64 19.11 0.17 12.62
N GLY A 65 18.74 0.42 11.36
CA GLY A 65 18.91 1.68 10.67
C GLY A 65 17.61 2.18 10.05
N ALA A 66 17.58 3.45 9.73
CA ALA A 66 16.49 4.06 9.01
C ALA A 66 16.96 5.26 8.21
N VAL A 67 16.49 5.37 6.98
CA VAL A 67 16.72 6.54 6.10
C VAL A 67 15.40 7.24 5.83
N ASP A 68 15.22 8.39 6.48
CA ASP A 68 14.10 9.30 6.26
C ASP A 68 14.37 10.30 5.12
N ALA A 69 13.47 11.25 4.93
CA ALA A 69 13.66 12.31 3.95
C ALA A 69 14.93 13.15 4.22
N THR A 70 15.25 13.44 5.48
CA THR A 70 16.33 14.38 5.86
C THR A 70 17.35 13.81 6.84
N THR A 71 17.12 12.64 7.41
CA THR A 71 18.00 12.02 8.39
C THR A 71 18.25 10.54 8.09
N THR A 72 19.44 10.10 8.47
CA THR A 72 19.79 8.68 8.58
C THR A 72 20.12 8.41 10.03
N THR A 73 19.49 7.37 10.60
CA THR A 73 19.60 7.05 12.03
C THR A 73 20.05 5.62 12.22
N PHE A 74 21.04 5.39 13.08
CA PHE A 74 21.44 4.07 13.56
C PHE A 74 21.03 3.93 15.01
N VAL A 75 20.21 2.94 15.34
CA VAL A 75 19.67 2.72 16.67
C VAL A 75 20.12 1.39 17.26
N THR A 76 20.29 1.38 18.57
CA THR A 76 20.57 0.16 19.32
C THR A 76 20.07 0.27 20.76
N HIS A 77 19.92 -0.86 21.43
CA HIS A 77 19.67 -0.93 22.88
C HIS A 77 20.34 -2.18 23.45
N GLY A 78 20.59 -2.18 24.73
CA GLY A 78 21.24 -3.27 25.45
C GLY A 78 22.12 -2.76 26.59
N GLU A 79 23.15 -3.51 26.96
CA GLU A 79 24.11 -3.08 27.97
C GLU A 79 24.97 -1.90 27.47
N PRO A 80 25.35 -0.94 28.31
CA PRO A 80 26.09 0.24 27.89
C PRO A 80 27.37 -0.05 27.08
N ASP A 81 28.11 -1.12 27.43
CA ASP A 81 29.33 -1.50 26.73
C ASP A 81 29.04 -2.05 25.32
N GLU A 82 27.95 -2.78 25.14
CA GLU A 82 27.48 -3.28 23.83
C GLU A 82 27.03 -2.12 22.94
N VAL A 83 26.29 -1.19 23.51
CA VAL A 83 25.86 0.05 22.81
C VAL A 83 27.08 0.87 22.37
N ALA A 84 28.10 1.04 23.24
CA ALA A 84 29.34 1.74 22.88
C ALA A 84 30.10 1.03 21.76
N ALA A 85 30.21 -0.30 21.81
CA ALA A 85 30.85 -1.12 20.77
C ALA A 85 30.13 -0.96 19.41
N PHE A 86 28.80 -1.04 19.40
CA PHE A 86 27.98 -0.84 18.20
C PHE A 86 28.22 0.54 17.58
N LEU A 87 28.10 1.63 18.37
CA LEU A 87 28.25 2.99 17.88
C LEU A 87 29.66 3.22 17.29
N THR A 88 30.68 2.70 17.95
CA THR A 88 32.06 2.78 17.48
C THR A 88 32.24 1.99 16.17
N ALA A 89 31.66 0.81 16.06
CA ALA A 89 31.70 -0.01 14.85
C ALA A 89 30.98 0.66 13.67
N VAL A 90 29.80 1.27 13.89
CA VAL A 90 29.09 2.09 12.89
C VAL A 90 29.99 3.22 12.38
N CYS A 91 30.64 3.97 13.26
CA CYS A 91 31.54 5.05 12.86
C CYS A 91 32.74 4.56 12.03
N HIS A 92 33.35 3.43 12.41
CA HIS A 92 34.42 2.79 11.64
C HIS A 92 33.94 2.33 10.26
N SER A 93 32.76 1.68 10.19
CA SER A 93 32.20 1.21 8.93
C SER A 93 31.84 2.37 7.99
N LEU A 94 31.33 3.49 8.50
CA LEU A 94 31.10 4.70 7.71
C LEU A 94 32.42 5.28 7.13
N GLY A 95 33.52 5.18 7.87
CA GLY A 95 34.86 5.56 7.39
C GLY A 95 35.46 4.63 6.33
N ALA A 96 35.06 3.35 6.33
CA ALA A 96 35.55 2.31 5.43
C ALA A 96 34.43 1.28 5.12
N PRO A 97 33.40 1.66 4.34
CA PRO A 97 32.29 0.76 4.04
C PRO A 97 32.75 -0.53 3.31
N PRO A 98 32.13 -1.70 3.59
CA PRO A 98 32.54 -3.00 3.03
C PRO A 98 32.14 -3.12 1.55
N MET A 99 32.98 -2.61 0.66
CA MET A 99 32.72 -2.55 -0.78
C MET A 99 32.57 -3.91 -1.45
N GLU A 100 33.09 -4.98 -0.86
CA GLU A 100 32.88 -6.36 -1.33
C GLU A 100 31.41 -6.80 -1.26
N ARG A 101 30.59 -6.13 -0.47
CA ARG A 101 29.16 -6.38 -0.34
C ARG A 101 28.30 -5.54 -1.27
N LEU A 102 28.88 -4.57 -1.96
CA LEU A 102 28.17 -3.56 -2.76
C LEU A 102 27.07 -4.16 -3.66
N GLU A 103 27.40 -5.17 -4.46
CA GLU A 103 26.44 -5.77 -5.38
C GLU A 103 25.38 -6.64 -4.68
N ALA A 104 25.73 -7.25 -3.56
CA ALA A 104 24.77 -8.01 -2.76
C ALA A 104 23.74 -7.08 -2.12
N GLU A 105 24.18 -5.99 -1.50
CA GLU A 105 23.26 -5.02 -0.87
C GLU A 105 22.39 -4.29 -1.90
N LYS A 106 22.91 -3.95 -3.09
CA LYS A 106 22.09 -3.44 -4.20
C LYS A 106 20.96 -4.41 -4.58
N ASN A 107 21.24 -5.72 -4.59
CA ASN A 107 20.22 -6.72 -4.94
C ASN A 107 19.16 -6.84 -3.83
N ILE A 108 19.56 -6.77 -2.55
CA ILE A 108 18.63 -6.74 -1.41
C ILE A 108 17.71 -5.52 -1.53
N LEU A 109 18.29 -4.32 -1.71
CA LEU A 109 17.51 -3.08 -1.85
C LEU A 109 16.57 -3.07 -3.05
N ARG A 110 16.97 -3.68 -4.19
CA ARG A 110 16.04 -3.85 -5.33
C ARG A 110 14.85 -4.71 -4.96
N THR A 111 15.07 -5.80 -4.22
CA THR A 111 13.99 -6.67 -3.73
C THR A 111 13.07 -5.92 -2.77
N GLU A 112 13.62 -5.11 -1.88
CA GLU A 112 12.85 -4.25 -0.98
C GLU A 112 12.08 -3.17 -1.74
N ALA A 113 12.71 -2.54 -2.73
CA ALA A 113 12.08 -1.49 -3.55
C ALA A 113 10.89 -2.04 -4.36
N GLU A 114 10.96 -3.29 -4.83
CA GLU A 114 9.82 -3.96 -5.49
C GLU A 114 8.64 -4.17 -4.53
N SER A 115 8.89 -4.21 -3.23
CA SER A 115 7.87 -4.40 -2.19
C SER A 115 7.29 -3.09 -1.63
N ARG A 116 7.85 -1.93 -1.98
CA ARG A 116 7.42 -0.62 -1.47
C ARG A 116 6.27 -0.05 -2.30
N ASP A 117 5.09 0.09 -1.67
CA ASP A 117 4.06 1.03 -2.12
C ASP A 117 4.32 2.38 -1.43
N PRO A 118 4.47 3.48 -2.17
CA PRO A 118 4.60 4.82 -1.57
C PRO A 118 3.38 5.23 -0.74
N GLY A 119 2.28 4.49 -0.81
CA GLY A 119 1.05 4.73 -0.04
C GLY A 119 0.43 6.09 -0.36
N LEU A 120 -0.50 6.52 0.51
CA LEU A 120 -1.18 7.82 0.38
C LEU A 120 -0.23 9.00 0.57
N ALA A 121 0.64 8.90 1.58
CA ALA A 121 1.61 9.94 1.86
C ALA A 121 2.57 10.15 0.68
N GLY A 122 3.07 9.07 0.08
CA GLY A 122 3.92 9.15 -1.11
C GLY A 122 3.22 9.81 -2.30
N ARG A 123 1.95 9.52 -2.56
CA ARG A 123 1.17 10.18 -3.63
C ARG A 123 1.09 11.70 -3.40
N LEU A 124 0.81 12.13 -2.17
CA LEU A 124 0.78 13.55 -1.82
C LEU A 124 2.16 14.22 -1.98
N LEU A 125 3.24 13.54 -1.54
CA LEU A 125 4.59 14.04 -1.73
C LEU A 125 4.95 14.21 -3.21
N LEU A 126 4.59 13.23 -4.05
CA LEU A 126 4.83 13.25 -5.49
C LEU A 126 4.13 14.43 -6.17
N TRP A 127 2.83 14.63 -5.89
CA TRP A 127 2.07 15.73 -6.46
C TRP A 127 2.50 17.10 -5.92
N ARG A 128 2.95 17.19 -4.67
CA ARG A 128 3.40 18.45 -4.06
C ARG A 128 4.79 18.85 -4.50
N TYR A 129 5.75 17.90 -4.47
CA TYR A 129 7.18 18.19 -4.64
C TYR A 129 7.76 17.71 -5.97
N GLY A 130 7.03 16.86 -6.71
CA GLY A 130 7.52 16.27 -7.96
C GLY A 130 8.66 15.27 -7.74
N ALA A 131 9.61 15.25 -8.68
CA ALA A 131 10.74 14.32 -8.70
C ALA A 131 12.03 14.93 -8.13
N ALA A 132 11.91 15.72 -7.06
CA ALA A 132 13.03 16.37 -6.39
C ALA A 132 12.79 16.46 -4.88
N THR A 133 13.84 16.58 -4.10
CA THR A 133 13.85 16.82 -2.66
C THR A 133 12.83 15.93 -1.92
N TYR A 134 11.83 16.50 -1.26
CA TYR A 134 10.83 15.78 -0.46
C TYR A 134 9.86 14.90 -1.29
N GLY A 135 9.87 15.00 -2.61
CA GLY A 135 9.15 14.08 -3.49
C GLY A 135 9.89 12.76 -3.76
N LEU A 136 11.21 12.75 -3.60
CA LEU A 136 12.06 11.58 -3.90
C LEU A 136 11.69 10.32 -3.11
N PRO A 137 11.28 10.38 -1.83
CA PRO A 137 10.83 9.19 -1.10
C PRO A 137 9.66 8.44 -1.75
N ALA A 138 8.89 9.09 -2.62
CA ALA A 138 7.78 8.49 -3.35
C ALA A 138 8.20 7.73 -4.62
N TYR A 139 9.44 7.87 -5.05
CA TYR A 139 9.98 7.17 -6.23
C TYR A 139 10.77 5.92 -5.84
N PRO A 140 10.84 4.92 -6.75
CA PRO A 140 11.80 3.84 -6.64
C PRO A 140 13.25 4.37 -6.64
N GLU A 141 14.13 3.61 -6.06
CA GLU A 141 15.56 3.92 -5.97
C GLU A 141 16.28 3.61 -7.28
N TYR A 142 15.92 4.34 -8.36
CA TYR A 142 16.40 4.09 -9.72
C TYR A 142 17.92 4.13 -9.84
N GLY A 143 18.60 4.92 -9.00
CA GLY A 143 20.04 5.10 -9.05
C GLY A 143 20.86 3.87 -8.66
N LEU A 144 20.31 2.95 -7.85
CA LEU A 144 21.03 1.80 -7.27
C LEU A 144 21.85 1.02 -8.30
N GLY A 145 21.31 0.80 -9.50
CA GLY A 145 22.00 0.06 -10.55
C GLY A 145 23.31 0.66 -11.01
N ALA A 146 23.43 1.98 -10.97
CA ALA A 146 24.57 2.73 -11.47
C ALA A 146 25.57 3.13 -10.37
N VAL A 147 25.22 3.02 -9.09
CA VAL A 147 26.09 3.39 -7.99
C VAL A 147 27.38 2.57 -8.00
N THR A 148 28.51 3.26 -7.90
CA THR A 148 29.85 2.67 -7.84
C THR A 148 30.44 2.74 -6.44
N SER A 149 31.54 2.02 -6.18
CA SER A 149 32.27 2.13 -4.92
C SER A 149 32.77 3.55 -4.64
N ASP A 150 33.08 4.32 -5.69
CA ASP A 150 33.56 5.69 -5.53
C ASP A 150 32.41 6.63 -5.17
N ASP A 151 31.20 6.42 -5.72
CA ASP A 151 29.99 7.18 -5.33
C ASP A 151 29.68 6.98 -3.85
N VAL A 152 29.76 5.73 -3.33
CA VAL A 152 29.55 5.41 -1.92
C VAL A 152 30.57 6.13 -1.04
N LYS A 153 31.88 6.06 -1.40
CA LYS A 153 32.95 6.73 -0.63
C LYS A 153 32.82 8.25 -0.64
N GLU A 154 32.50 8.84 -1.80
CA GLU A 154 32.26 10.28 -1.90
C GLU A 154 31.06 10.71 -1.05
N TRP A 155 29.97 9.91 -1.08
CA TRP A 155 28.76 10.19 -0.31
C TRP A 155 29.03 10.11 1.19
N THR A 156 29.69 9.05 1.66
CA THR A 156 30.02 8.89 3.08
C THR A 156 30.94 9.99 3.57
N ALA A 157 31.99 10.30 2.83
CA ALA A 157 32.93 11.37 3.19
C ALA A 157 32.26 12.74 3.23
N ARG A 158 31.25 12.96 2.41
CA ARG A 158 30.52 14.25 2.33
C ARG A 158 29.49 14.42 3.45
N TRP A 159 28.80 13.36 3.84
CA TRP A 159 27.59 13.47 4.65
C TRP A 159 27.72 12.87 6.05
N PHE A 160 28.49 11.79 6.22
CA PHE A 160 28.60 11.09 7.49
C PHE A 160 29.83 11.57 8.26
N THR A 161 29.75 12.82 8.71
CA THR A 161 30.84 13.55 9.39
C THR A 161 30.39 13.99 10.78
N ARG A 162 31.37 14.24 11.70
CA ARG A 162 31.07 14.61 13.10
C ARG A 162 30.21 15.87 13.23
N ASN A 163 30.43 16.87 12.38
CA ASN A 163 29.65 18.11 12.44
C ASN A 163 28.23 17.94 11.85
N ASN A 164 27.98 16.86 11.10
CA ASN A 164 26.70 16.49 10.52
C ASN A 164 25.99 15.38 11.30
N ALA A 165 26.50 15.04 12.52
CA ALA A 165 26.01 14.00 13.40
C ALA A 165 25.54 14.56 14.74
N ALA A 166 24.65 13.84 15.42
CA ALA A 166 24.30 14.01 16.82
C ALA A 166 23.93 12.66 17.43
N LEU A 167 24.21 12.46 18.71
CA LEU A 167 23.93 11.23 19.43
C LEU A 167 22.91 11.45 20.54
N ALA A 168 21.84 10.67 20.55
CA ALA A 168 20.89 10.57 21.65
C ALA A 168 21.17 9.33 22.48
N LEU A 169 21.20 9.47 23.80
CA LEU A 169 21.34 8.37 24.75
C LEU A 169 20.23 8.44 25.81
N ILE A 170 19.64 7.29 26.11
CA ILE A 170 18.53 7.18 27.06
C ILE A 170 18.88 6.02 28.02
N GLY A 171 18.88 6.28 29.31
CA GLY A 171 19.22 5.32 30.34
C GLY A 171 20.48 5.64 31.14
N GLY A 172 21.10 6.81 30.89
CA GLY A 172 22.26 7.27 31.64
C GLY A 172 23.26 8.07 30.83
N PRO A 173 24.38 8.49 31.46
CA PRO A 173 25.46 9.21 30.80
C PRO A 173 26.17 8.33 29.75
N PRO A 174 26.92 8.93 28.82
CA PRO A 174 27.72 8.17 27.85
C PRO A 174 28.58 7.08 28.52
N PRO A 175 28.59 5.85 27.98
CA PRO A 175 29.42 4.77 28.50
C PRO A 175 30.91 5.13 28.52
N GLU A 176 31.64 4.62 29.51
CA GLU A 176 33.11 4.83 29.61
C GLU A 176 33.79 4.24 28.37
N GLY A 177 34.65 5.01 27.71
CA GLY A 177 35.38 4.56 26.53
C GLY A 177 34.58 4.65 25.19
N LEU A 178 33.37 5.16 25.18
CA LEU A 178 32.65 5.41 23.93
C LEU A 178 33.46 6.36 23.04
N ALA A 179 33.73 5.91 21.81
CA ALA A 179 34.43 6.69 20.79
C ALA A 179 33.58 6.80 19.52
N LEU A 180 33.58 7.97 18.91
CA LEU A 180 32.86 8.28 17.67
C LEU A 180 33.86 8.77 16.60
N PRO A 181 34.69 7.88 16.02
CA PRO A 181 35.78 8.26 15.12
C PRO A 181 35.27 8.66 13.73
N LEU A 182 34.43 9.69 13.68
CA LEU A 182 33.92 10.25 12.44
C LEU A 182 34.89 11.29 11.85
N PRO A 183 34.98 11.39 10.51
CA PRO A 183 35.80 12.40 9.87
C PRO A 183 35.26 13.82 10.16
N GLU A 184 36.15 14.81 10.07
CA GLU A 184 35.74 16.21 10.09
C GLU A 184 34.95 16.57 8.84
N GLY A 185 33.98 17.49 8.95
CA GLY A 185 33.18 17.95 7.83
C GLY A 185 32.32 19.14 8.18
N GLU A 186 31.53 19.60 7.23
CA GLU A 186 30.65 20.76 7.44
C GLU A 186 29.23 20.25 7.78
N ARG A 187 28.54 20.97 8.68
CA ARG A 187 27.10 20.78 8.84
C ARG A 187 26.39 21.27 7.59
N ARG A 188 25.52 20.42 7.04
CA ARG A 188 24.80 20.76 5.82
C ARG A 188 23.34 21.07 6.15
N PRO A 189 22.78 22.15 5.58
CA PRO A 189 21.38 22.48 5.75
C PRO A 189 20.50 21.41 5.10
N CYS A 190 19.25 21.32 5.54
CA CYS A 190 18.25 20.55 4.81
C CYS A 190 18.01 21.16 3.43
N PRO A 191 17.70 20.36 2.41
CA PRO A 191 17.32 20.89 1.11
C PRO A 191 16.02 21.71 1.23
N GLU A 192 15.97 22.82 0.49
CA GLU A 192 14.74 23.61 0.40
C GLU A 192 13.66 22.82 -0.34
N PRO A 193 12.40 22.82 0.15
CA PRO A 193 11.32 22.14 -0.52
C PRO A 193 11.07 22.72 -1.91
N THR A 194 11.02 21.86 -2.92
CA THR A 194 10.51 22.22 -4.26
C THR A 194 8.99 22.28 -4.25
N SER A 195 8.38 22.81 -5.30
CA SER A 195 6.95 22.73 -5.51
C SER A 195 6.64 22.39 -6.96
N ALA A 196 5.90 21.30 -7.19
CA ALA A 196 5.34 20.95 -8.49
C ALA A 196 3.98 21.63 -8.75
N LEU A 197 3.44 22.33 -7.75
CA LEU A 197 2.15 23.01 -7.81
C LEU A 197 2.35 24.48 -8.22
N PRO A 198 1.79 24.93 -9.35
CA PRO A 198 1.88 26.34 -9.77
C PRO A 198 1.08 27.28 -8.88
N ARG A 199 0.11 26.77 -8.15
CA ARG A 199 -0.70 27.49 -7.18
C ARG A 199 -1.30 26.57 -6.13
N THR A 200 -1.55 27.14 -4.93
CA THR A 200 -2.31 26.50 -3.85
C THR A 200 -3.46 27.42 -3.43
N PRO A 201 -4.55 26.88 -2.85
CA PRO A 201 -4.83 25.46 -2.65
C PRO A 201 -5.13 24.73 -3.96
N ALA A 202 -4.68 23.48 -4.02
CA ALA A 202 -4.86 22.62 -5.20
C ALA A 202 -5.51 21.27 -4.84
N TYR A 203 -6.02 20.55 -5.83
CA TYR A 203 -6.52 19.17 -5.64
C TYR A 203 -6.12 18.28 -6.80
N PHE A 204 -6.06 16.98 -6.53
CA PHE A 204 -5.93 15.92 -7.52
C PHE A 204 -6.80 14.73 -7.18
N ASN A 205 -7.10 13.90 -8.18
CA ASN A 205 -7.89 12.70 -8.01
C ASN A 205 -7.04 11.44 -8.06
N THR A 206 -7.44 10.41 -7.30
CA THR A 206 -6.78 9.11 -7.24
C THR A 206 -7.80 7.98 -7.14
N ASP A 207 -7.38 6.77 -7.45
CA ASP A 207 -8.16 5.53 -7.36
C ASP A 207 -8.38 5.05 -5.91
N VAL A 208 -7.83 5.73 -4.93
CA VAL A 208 -7.93 5.36 -3.51
C VAL A 208 -9.29 5.76 -2.94
N ASN A 209 -9.88 4.87 -2.14
CA ASN A 209 -11.12 5.14 -1.40
C ASN A 209 -10.82 5.88 -0.09
N GLY A 210 -10.47 7.14 -0.19
CA GLY A 210 -10.16 7.98 0.97
C GLY A 210 -9.93 9.40 0.54
N VAL A 211 -9.86 10.29 1.50
CA VAL A 211 -9.56 11.71 1.33
C VAL A 211 -8.36 12.07 2.18
N ALA A 212 -7.47 12.88 1.63
CA ALA A 212 -6.34 13.40 2.39
C ALA A 212 -6.05 14.86 2.02
N LEU A 213 -5.45 15.59 2.93
CA LEU A 213 -5.01 16.94 2.69
C LEU A 213 -3.66 17.18 3.36
N THR A 214 -2.71 17.75 2.62
CA THR A 214 -1.51 18.32 3.24
C THR A 214 -1.53 19.83 3.16
N GLY A 215 -0.91 20.47 4.18
CA GLY A 215 -0.66 21.91 4.18
C GLY A 215 0.65 22.25 4.88
N ILE A 216 1.32 23.27 4.39
CA ILE A 216 2.57 23.79 4.98
C ILE A 216 2.23 24.94 5.90
N VAL A 217 2.68 24.85 7.13
CA VAL A 217 2.41 25.83 8.19
C VAL A 217 3.70 26.28 8.90
N PRO A 218 3.72 27.43 9.57
CA PRO A 218 4.81 27.78 10.47
C PRO A 218 4.94 26.74 11.59
N ARG A 219 6.17 26.29 11.84
CA ARG A 219 6.45 25.31 12.90
C ARG A 219 6.39 25.99 14.27
N GLY A 220 5.56 25.46 15.16
CA GLY A 220 5.42 25.98 16.51
C GLY A 220 4.41 25.23 17.35
N PRO A 221 4.23 25.60 18.63
CA PRO A 221 3.25 24.99 19.51
C PRO A 221 1.82 25.02 18.96
N ALA A 222 1.42 26.14 18.36
CA ALA A 222 0.09 26.31 17.75
C ALA A 222 -0.16 25.28 16.62
N ALA A 223 0.83 25.01 15.80
CA ALA A 223 0.71 24.03 14.72
C ALA A 223 0.54 22.60 15.25
N GLY A 224 1.28 22.23 16.31
CA GLY A 224 1.11 20.94 16.97
C GLY A 224 -0.27 20.79 17.65
N ILE A 225 -0.76 21.84 18.27
CA ILE A 225 -2.08 21.91 18.89
C ILE A 225 -3.18 21.83 17.83
N TYR A 226 -3.04 22.57 16.72
CA TYR A 226 -3.96 22.51 15.59
C TYR A 226 -4.08 21.08 15.04
N GLY A 227 -2.96 20.40 14.82
CA GLY A 227 -2.97 19.01 14.30
C GLY A 227 -3.73 18.05 15.21
N GLU A 228 -3.56 18.18 16.54
CA GLU A 228 -4.29 17.33 17.49
C GLU A 228 -5.79 17.67 17.58
N ILE A 229 -6.17 18.94 17.52
CA ILE A 229 -7.59 19.36 17.47
C ILE A 229 -8.23 18.83 16.18
N LEU A 230 -7.58 19.03 15.05
CA LEU A 230 -8.06 18.50 13.77
C LEU A 230 -8.26 16.98 13.81
N GLY A 231 -7.28 16.24 14.34
CA GLY A 231 -7.38 14.78 14.49
C GLY A 231 -8.55 14.35 15.36
N ARG A 232 -8.77 15.01 16.52
CA ARG A 232 -9.91 14.75 17.40
C ARG A 232 -11.25 15.04 16.72
N ARG A 233 -11.35 16.14 15.97
CA ARG A 233 -12.56 16.56 15.27
C ARG A 233 -12.88 15.63 14.11
N LEU A 234 -11.89 15.30 13.27
CA LEU A 234 -12.06 14.33 12.18
C LEU A 234 -12.51 12.96 12.72
N HIS A 235 -11.86 12.47 13.77
CA HIS A 235 -12.27 11.21 14.39
C HIS A 235 -13.70 11.26 14.94
N ARG A 236 -14.08 12.35 15.59
CA ARG A 236 -15.43 12.55 16.11
C ARG A 236 -16.46 12.58 14.97
N VAL A 237 -16.27 13.51 14.00
CA VAL A 237 -17.25 13.77 12.95
C VAL A 237 -17.34 12.61 11.97
N LEU A 238 -16.19 12.09 11.49
CA LEU A 238 -16.21 11.08 10.43
C LEU A 238 -16.47 9.67 10.97
N ARG A 239 -15.96 9.35 12.17
CA ARG A 239 -16.07 8.00 12.71
C ARG A 239 -17.21 7.84 13.68
N ARG A 240 -17.31 8.70 14.72
CA ARG A 240 -18.26 8.51 15.82
C ARG A 240 -19.67 8.95 15.46
N GLU A 241 -19.82 10.13 14.88
CA GLU A 241 -21.13 10.73 14.61
C GLU A 241 -21.76 10.22 13.32
N ASN A 242 -20.97 9.98 12.28
CA ASN A 242 -21.48 9.68 10.93
C ASN A 242 -21.07 8.32 10.38
N ALA A 243 -20.18 7.57 11.04
CA ALA A 243 -19.70 6.24 10.62
C ALA A 243 -19.20 6.18 9.16
N LEU A 244 -18.58 7.27 8.67
CA LEU A 244 -18.10 7.41 7.28
C LEU A 244 -16.68 6.88 7.11
N SER A 245 -15.87 6.88 8.19
CA SER A 245 -14.48 6.50 8.17
C SER A 245 -14.18 5.52 9.30
N TYR A 246 -13.34 4.55 9.04
CA TYR A 246 -12.78 3.67 10.05
C TYR A 246 -11.45 4.21 10.60
N THR A 247 -10.61 4.75 9.71
CA THR A 247 -9.29 5.28 10.07
C THR A 247 -9.23 6.78 9.76
N THR A 248 -8.94 7.57 10.77
CA THR A 248 -8.57 8.97 10.61
C THR A 248 -7.21 9.19 11.23
N SER A 249 -6.32 9.91 10.54
CA SER A 249 -5.00 10.29 11.07
C SER A 249 -4.69 11.75 10.78
N VAL A 250 -3.91 12.34 11.65
CA VAL A 250 -3.27 13.63 11.41
C VAL A 250 -1.83 13.50 11.85
N GLU A 251 -0.91 13.75 10.93
CA GLU A 251 0.53 13.67 11.12
C GLU A 251 1.14 15.06 11.05
N PHE A 252 2.16 15.29 11.85
CA PHE A 252 2.91 16.52 11.90
C PHE A 252 4.37 16.23 11.53
N LEU A 253 4.78 16.71 10.37
CA LEU A 253 6.11 16.47 9.81
C LEU A 253 6.92 17.76 9.84
N ALA A 254 7.99 17.82 10.64
CA ALA A 254 8.89 18.96 10.65
C ALA A 254 9.56 19.12 9.28
N ARG A 255 9.62 20.36 8.80
CA ARG A 255 10.30 20.75 7.56
C ARG A 255 11.34 21.85 7.87
N PRO A 256 12.33 22.08 6.99
CA PRO A 256 13.31 23.15 7.15
C PRO A 256 12.66 24.54 7.12
N GLY A 257 13.43 25.56 7.50
CA GLY A 257 12.95 26.95 7.46
C GLY A 257 11.87 27.29 8.48
N TYR A 258 11.82 26.54 9.62
CA TYR A 258 10.79 26.71 10.66
C TYR A 258 9.37 26.44 10.15
N THR A 259 9.23 25.57 9.16
CA THR A 259 7.94 25.11 8.68
C THR A 259 7.64 23.69 9.15
N ALA A 260 6.37 23.31 9.04
CA ALA A 260 5.91 21.93 9.22
C ALA A 260 4.88 21.59 8.13
N GLU A 261 4.81 20.36 7.76
CA GLU A 261 3.73 19.83 6.94
C GLU A 261 2.75 19.08 7.85
N ILE A 262 1.48 19.43 7.76
CA ILE A 262 0.41 18.72 8.44
C ILE A 262 -0.30 17.89 7.36
N LEU A 263 -0.34 16.57 7.56
CA LEU A 263 -1.05 15.61 6.74
C LEU A 263 -2.27 15.12 7.51
N ALA A 264 -3.46 15.36 6.98
CA ALA A 264 -4.70 14.77 7.46
C ALA A 264 -5.22 13.74 6.46
N PHE A 265 -5.76 12.63 6.97
CA PHE A 265 -6.28 11.53 6.16
C PHE A 265 -7.52 10.92 6.80
N ALA A 266 -8.46 10.46 5.95
CA ALA A 266 -9.58 9.61 6.32
C ALA A 266 -9.86 8.58 5.22
N ASP A 267 -9.98 7.29 5.59
CA ASP A 267 -10.46 6.25 4.69
C ASP A 267 -11.99 6.27 4.62
N GLY A 268 -12.56 5.60 3.62
CA GLY A 268 -14.00 5.48 3.51
C GLY A 268 -14.45 4.39 2.55
N LEU A 269 -15.73 4.06 2.63
CA LEU A 269 -16.36 3.17 1.67
C LEU A 269 -16.68 3.92 0.37
N ALA A 270 -16.69 3.19 -0.75
CA ALA A 270 -16.94 3.78 -2.07
C ALA A 270 -18.29 4.53 -2.17
N GLU A 271 -19.30 4.05 -1.48
CA GLU A 271 -20.63 4.66 -1.43
C GLU A 271 -20.69 5.92 -0.55
N ALA A 272 -19.76 6.10 0.36
CA ALA A 272 -19.70 7.23 1.28
C ALA A 272 -18.76 8.35 0.82
N ARG A 273 -18.05 8.18 -0.30
CA ARG A 273 -17.02 9.12 -0.79
C ARG A 273 -17.43 10.58 -0.82
N PRO A 274 -18.60 10.96 -1.43
CA PRO A 274 -18.98 12.38 -1.52
C PRO A 274 -19.19 13.01 -0.15
N GLU A 275 -19.90 12.30 0.75
CA GLU A 275 -20.18 12.78 2.11
C GLU A 275 -18.89 12.82 2.95
N LEU A 276 -18.02 11.82 2.82
CA LEU A 276 -16.71 11.78 3.48
C LEU A 276 -15.86 12.99 3.08
N ALA A 277 -15.72 13.24 1.78
CA ALA A 277 -14.91 14.34 1.26
C ALA A 277 -15.48 15.71 1.69
N GLU A 278 -16.80 15.87 1.66
CA GLU A 278 -17.47 17.10 2.09
C GLU A 278 -17.23 17.37 3.58
N ARG A 279 -17.49 16.39 4.45
CA ARG A 279 -17.33 16.56 5.91
C ARG A 279 -15.87 16.71 6.34
N PHE A 280 -14.98 15.96 5.71
CA PHE A 280 -13.53 16.10 5.94
C PHE A 280 -13.07 17.54 5.64
N ARG A 281 -13.41 18.06 4.48
CA ARG A 281 -13.08 19.43 4.07
C ARG A 281 -13.74 20.47 4.97
N ALA A 282 -15.01 20.27 5.33
CA ALA A 282 -15.78 21.21 6.14
C ALA A 282 -15.13 21.41 7.54
N GLU A 283 -14.57 20.37 8.16
CA GLU A 283 -13.88 20.51 9.44
C GLU A 283 -12.59 21.34 9.33
N ILE A 284 -11.82 21.16 8.26
CA ILE A 284 -10.60 21.92 8.00
C ILE A 284 -10.96 23.39 7.71
N GLU A 285 -11.98 23.64 6.89
CA GLU A 285 -12.46 24.99 6.59
C GLU A 285 -13.02 25.68 7.83
N ARG A 286 -13.71 24.95 8.71
CA ARG A 286 -14.23 25.50 9.97
C ARG A 286 -13.11 25.97 10.89
N LEU A 287 -12.03 25.15 11.03
CA LEU A 287 -10.87 25.53 11.83
C LEU A 287 -10.11 26.75 11.26
N ALA A 288 -10.22 26.98 9.96
CA ALA A 288 -9.67 28.19 9.33
C ALA A 288 -10.60 29.42 9.46
N ALA A 289 -11.92 29.20 9.50
CA ALA A 289 -12.92 30.26 9.53
C ALA A 289 -13.19 30.79 10.94
N GLU A 290 -13.18 29.92 11.96
CA GLU A 290 -13.61 30.22 13.32
C GLU A 290 -12.52 29.84 14.33
N PRO A 291 -12.29 30.69 15.36
CA PRO A 291 -11.42 30.30 16.48
C PRO A 291 -11.95 29.04 17.16
N VAL A 292 -11.04 28.21 17.68
CA VAL A 292 -11.44 27.04 18.49
C VAL A 292 -12.07 27.49 19.81
N ASP A 293 -12.93 26.64 20.37
CA ASP A 293 -13.49 26.88 21.69
C ASP A 293 -12.39 26.94 22.76
N ALA A 294 -12.40 27.94 23.60
CA ALA A 294 -11.36 28.13 24.62
C ALA A 294 -11.32 26.97 25.64
N ALA A 295 -12.47 26.34 25.92
CA ALA A 295 -12.51 25.19 26.83
C ALA A 295 -11.93 23.93 26.14
N GLU A 296 -12.19 23.68 24.86
CA GLU A 296 -11.57 22.63 24.07
C GLU A 296 -10.05 22.76 24.02
N LEU A 297 -9.57 24.00 23.79
CA LEU A 297 -8.13 24.30 23.78
C LEU A 297 -7.49 24.05 25.16
N ALA A 298 -8.09 24.55 26.23
CA ALA A 298 -7.59 24.38 27.61
C ALA A 298 -7.54 22.91 28.03
N GLU A 299 -8.58 22.12 27.66
CA GLU A 299 -8.58 20.66 27.88
C GLU A 299 -7.42 19.98 27.16
N LEU A 300 -7.21 20.30 25.86
CA LEU A 300 -6.12 19.71 25.09
C LEU A 300 -4.75 20.07 25.67
N VAL A 301 -4.51 21.36 26.01
CA VAL A 301 -3.26 21.80 26.62
C VAL A 301 -3.00 21.07 27.94
N THR A 302 -4.02 20.85 28.75
CA THR A 302 -3.93 20.05 30.00
C THR A 302 -3.53 18.59 29.70
N VAL A 303 -4.14 17.94 28.70
CA VAL A 303 -3.81 16.56 28.28
C VAL A 303 -2.37 16.48 27.75
N ARG A 304 -1.94 17.47 26.92
CA ARG A 304 -0.57 17.54 26.42
C ARG A 304 0.44 17.71 27.55
N ARG A 305 0.16 18.57 28.49
CA ARG A 305 1.00 18.77 29.69
C ARG A 305 1.16 17.46 30.47
N THR A 306 0.06 16.76 30.72
CA THR A 306 0.08 15.47 31.41
C THR A 306 0.88 14.40 30.65
N ARG A 307 0.71 14.32 29.31
CA ARG A 307 1.47 13.41 28.45
C ARG A 307 2.96 13.76 28.47
N SER A 308 3.31 15.02 28.31
CA SER A 308 4.71 15.49 28.34
C SER A 308 5.39 15.30 29.69
N ALA A 309 4.61 15.16 30.76
CA ALA A 309 5.12 14.86 32.10
C ALA A 309 5.37 13.37 32.33
N SER A 310 4.93 12.47 31.42
CA SER A 310 5.18 11.04 31.55
C SER A 310 6.67 10.71 31.42
N ASP A 311 7.08 9.62 32.05
CA ASP A 311 8.48 9.19 32.01
C ASP A 311 8.93 8.81 30.59
N GLU A 312 8.03 8.19 29.78
CA GLU A 312 8.30 7.84 28.39
C GLU A 312 8.50 9.10 27.51
N ALA A 313 7.67 10.14 27.71
CA ALA A 313 7.81 11.39 26.95
C ALA A 313 9.13 12.09 27.31
N ARG A 314 9.49 12.13 28.60
CA ARG A 314 10.76 12.70 29.06
C ARG A 314 11.95 11.89 28.57
N ALA A 315 11.87 10.56 28.56
CA ALA A 315 12.91 9.69 28.03
C ALA A 315 13.19 9.95 26.54
N SER A 316 12.19 10.38 25.76
CA SER A 316 12.36 10.67 24.33
C SER A 316 13.00 12.04 24.01
N LEU A 317 13.17 12.93 25.00
CA LEU A 317 13.71 14.28 24.80
C LEU A 317 15.12 14.33 24.19
N PRO A 318 16.10 13.43 24.52
CA PRO A 318 17.40 13.41 23.86
C PRO A 318 17.32 13.29 22.34
N MET A 319 16.41 12.45 21.82
CA MET A 319 16.18 12.30 20.37
C MET A 319 15.63 13.60 19.75
N ALA A 320 14.68 14.24 20.41
CA ALA A 320 14.14 15.53 19.96
C ALA A 320 15.23 16.61 19.92
N SER A 321 16.15 16.62 20.92
CA SER A 321 17.28 17.52 20.97
C SER A 321 18.30 17.26 19.85
N CYS A 322 18.58 15.99 19.52
CA CYS A 322 19.42 15.62 18.37
C CYS A 322 18.84 16.16 17.06
N VAL A 323 17.55 15.93 16.82
CA VAL A 323 16.89 16.42 15.61
C VAL A 323 16.89 17.96 15.56
N ALA A 324 16.61 18.62 16.68
CA ALA A 324 16.67 20.09 16.76
C ALA A 324 18.07 20.62 16.43
N GLU A 325 19.11 20.02 16.99
CA GLU A 325 20.51 20.34 16.72
C GLU A 325 20.85 20.24 15.24
N LEU A 326 20.49 19.10 14.62
CA LEU A 326 20.78 18.82 13.21
C LEU A 326 19.98 19.70 12.23
N MET A 327 18.76 20.07 12.62
CA MET A 327 17.89 20.95 11.82
C MET A 327 18.17 22.44 12.05
N GLY A 328 19.14 22.79 12.91
CA GLY A 328 19.42 24.18 13.28
C GLY A 328 18.25 24.86 14.01
N ALA A 329 17.40 24.08 14.68
CA ALA A 329 16.29 24.58 15.45
C ALA A 329 16.73 24.98 16.87
N PRO A 330 16.07 25.95 17.52
CA PRO A 330 16.38 26.32 18.91
C PRO A 330 16.21 25.12 19.84
N GLN A 331 17.19 24.89 20.70
CA GLN A 331 17.05 23.97 21.81
C GLN A 331 16.08 24.57 22.84
N ARG A 332 15.09 23.80 23.25
CA ARG A 332 14.11 24.22 24.28
C ARG A 332 14.05 23.14 25.35
N THR A 333 14.01 23.60 26.59
CA THR A 333 13.70 22.77 27.74
C THR A 333 12.23 22.30 27.67
N LEU A 334 11.89 21.27 28.42
CA LEU A 334 10.50 20.87 28.58
C LEU A 334 9.64 22.01 29.15
N GLU A 335 10.16 22.72 30.14
CA GLU A 335 9.47 23.84 30.77
C GLU A 335 9.19 24.98 29.77
N GLU A 336 10.19 25.39 28.96
CA GLU A 336 10.03 26.38 27.89
C GLU A 336 9.02 25.91 26.82
N THR A 337 9.04 24.63 26.51
CA THR A 337 8.09 24.04 25.56
C THR A 337 6.66 24.08 26.11
N LEU A 338 6.46 23.71 27.35
CA LEU A 338 5.15 23.76 28.02
C LEU A 338 4.66 25.19 28.19
N ALA A 339 5.54 26.14 28.60
CA ALA A 339 5.21 27.57 28.70
C ALA A 339 4.73 28.11 27.34
N ALA A 340 5.46 27.81 26.27
CA ALA A 340 5.07 28.22 24.92
C ALA A 340 3.75 27.59 24.43
N GLN A 341 3.37 26.41 24.94
CA GLN A 341 2.05 25.79 24.64
C GLN A 341 0.92 26.50 25.41
N ASP A 342 1.19 26.95 26.66
CA ASP A 342 0.22 27.66 27.47
C ASP A 342 -0.09 29.09 26.94
N GLU A 343 0.81 29.67 26.17
CA GLU A 343 0.64 30.99 25.52
C GLU A 343 -0.23 30.92 24.26
N VAL A 344 -0.50 29.73 23.71
CA VAL A 344 -1.30 29.55 22.48
C VAL A 344 -2.77 29.88 22.73
N GLY A 345 -3.27 30.89 22.02
CA GLY A 345 -4.68 31.30 22.04
C GLY A 345 -5.51 30.63 20.90
N PRO A 346 -6.84 30.75 20.99
CA PRO A 346 -7.74 30.27 19.94
C PRO A 346 -7.46 30.84 18.54
N GLU A 347 -7.05 32.09 18.47
CA GLU A 347 -6.73 32.80 17.24
C GLU A 347 -5.43 32.31 16.61
N ASP A 348 -4.44 31.88 17.43
CA ASP A 348 -3.19 31.30 16.91
C ASP A 348 -3.47 29.94 16.21
N VAL A 349 -4.36 29.13 16.77
CA VAL A 349 -4.80 27.86 16.18
C VAL A 349 -5.57 28.11 14.86
N GLN A 350 -6.43 29.15 14.86
CA GLN A 350 -7.17 29.54 13.65
C GLN A 350 -6.22 30.00 12.53
N GLU A 351 -5.18 30.78 12.85
CA GLU A 351 -4.18 31.27 11.89
C GLU A 351 -3.41 30.11 11.25
N VAL A 352 -3.06 29.08 12.04
CA VAL A 352 -2.51 27.82 11.50
C VAL A 352 -3.50 27.18 10.53
N GLY A 353 -4.79 27.12 10.86
CA GLY A 353 -5.83 26.60 9.98
C GLY A 353 -5.95 27.34 8.65
N ARG A 354 -5.86 28.68 8.69
CA ARG A 354 -5.85 29.51 7.46
C ARG A 354 -4.62 29.21 6.60
N THR A 355 -3.46 29.20 7.21
CA THR A 355 -2.19 28.91 6.50
C THR A 355 -2.20 27.51 5.91
N MET A 356 -2.67 26.51 6.68
CA MET A 356 -2.82 25.14 6.18
C MET A 356 -3.71 25.07 4.94
N LEU A 357 -4.85 25.77 4.99
CA LEU A 357 -5.83 25.77 3.90
C LEU A 357 -5.32 26.54 2.67
N ASP A 358 -4.59 27.63 2.85
CA ASP A 358 -4.01 28.44 1.76
C ASP A 358 -2.87 27.69 1.04
N THR A 359 -2.16 26.83 1.75
CA THR A 359 -1.08 26.00 1.20
C THR A 359 -1.53 24.58 0.84
N ALA A 360 -2.83 24.29 0.92
CA ALA A 360 -3.36 22.93 0.84
C ALA A 360 -3.13 22.26 -0.52
N LEU A 361 -2.86 20.96 -0.45
CA LEU A 361 -3.05 19.99 -1.54
C LEU A 361 -4.05 18.94 -1.06
N LEU A 362 -5.20 18.90 -1.70
CA LEU A 362 -6.31 17.98 -1.40
C LEU A 362 -6.28 16.80 -2.36
N MET A 363 -6.28 15.59 -1.82
CA MET A 363 -6.45 14.34 -2.57
C MET A 363 -7.89 13.87 -2.44
N LEU A 364 -8.53 13.62 -3.56
CA LEU A 364 -9.91 13.13 -3.65
C LEU A 364 -9.97 11.80 -4.40
N PRO A 365 -10.97 10.96 -4.14
CA PRO A 365 -11.27 9.82 -4.98
C PRO A 365 -11.56 10.22 -6.43
N LEU A 366 -11.39 9.27 -7.36
CA LEU A 366 -11.81 9.46 -8.76
C LEU A 366 -13.30 9.85 -8.83
N ASP A 367 -13.60 10.75 -9.77
CA ASP A 367 -14.94 11.27 -10.04
C ASP A 367 -15.50 12.24 -8.95
N GLU A 368 -14.69 12.65 -7.97
CA GLU A 368 -15.06 13.67 -6.99
C GLU A 368 -14.39 15.00 -7.31
N GLU A 369 -15.11 16.09 -7.16
CA GLU A 369 -14.59 17.46 -7.30
C GLU A 369 -14.87 18.25 -6.02
N PRO A 370 -13.94 19.12 -5.57
CA PRO A 370 -14.18 19.94 -4.41
C PRO A 370 -15.26 20.96 -4.73
N GLN A 371 -16.28 21.08 -3.87
CA GLN A 371 -17.33 22.07 -4.04
C GLN A 371 -16.77 23.50 -3.88
N GLY A 372 -17.11 24.38 -4.81
CA GLY A 372 -16.65 25.77 -4.82
C GLY A 372 -15.34 25.98 -5.60
N ALA A 373 -14.93 27.24 -5.76
CA ALA A 373 -13.82 27.63 -6.64
C ALA A 373 -12.47 27.79 -5.90
N ARG A 374 -12.37 27.35 -4.63
CA ARG A 374 -11.17 27.59 -3.83
C ARG A 374 -9.99 26.74 -4.30
N PHE A 375 -10.21 25.45 -4.51
CA PHE A 375 -9.17 24.51 -4.93
C PHE A 375 -9.03 24.50 -6.45
N ALA A 376 -7.81 24.71 -6.95
CA ALA A 376 -7.52 24.53 -8.37
C ALA A 376 -7.12 23.08 -8.66
N PRO A 377 -7.45 22.54 -9.84
CA PRO A 377 -6.91 21.26 -10.24
C PRO A 377 -5.38 21.34 -10.32
N ALA A 378 -4.68 20.37 -9.72
CA ALA A 378 -3.26 20.21 -9.92
C ALA A 378 -2.97 19.84 -11.39
N PRO A 379 -1.86 20.29 -11.98
CA PRO A 379 -1.61 20.06 -13.40
C PRO A 379 -1.34 18.58 -13.68
N VAL A 380 -2.14 18.00 -14.55
CA VAL A 380 -1.96 16.63 -15.08
C VAL A 380 -1.19 16.61 -16.40
N GLY A 381 -0.69 17.74 -16.86
CA GLY A 381 0.04 17.90 -18.11
C GLY A 381 0.61 19.30 -18.26
N SER A 382 1.33 19.50 -19.36
CA SER A 382 1.98 20.74 -19.70
C SER A 382 1.10 21.62 -20.61
N THR A 383 1.37 22.92 -20.63
CA THR A 383 0.68 23.89 -21.49
C THR A 383 1.50 24.27 -22.74
N VAL A 384 2.79 23.93 -22.76
CA VAL A 384 3.72 24.28 -23.82
C VAL A 384 4.49 23.04 -24.26
N ALA A 385 4.54 22.79 -25.57
CA ALA A 385 5.36 21.76 -26.16
C ALA A 385 6.77 22.30 -26.44
N VAL A 386 7.77 21.42 -26.57
CA VAL A 386 9.09 21.78 -27.08
C VAL A 386 9.04 21.93 -28.60
N ASP A 387 9.96 22.75 -29.15
CA ASP A 387 10.22 22.75 -30.56
C ASP A 387 11.05 21.52 -30.95
N GLY A 388 10.62 20.80 -31.99
CA GLY A 388 11.33 19.59 -32.40
C GLY A 388 10.70 18.83 -33.55
N ARG A 389 11.26 17.67 -33.86
CA ARG A 389 10.71 16.76 -34.86
C ARG A 389 9.47 16.07 -34.27
N ILE A 390 8.40 16.02 -35.07
CA ILE A 390 7.15 15.32 -34.73
C ILE A 390 7.26 13.86 -35.20
N HIS A 391 7.06 12.94 -34.28
CA HIS A 391 6.97 11.50 -34.50
C HIS A 391 5.52 11.08 -34.33
N THR A 392 4.94 10.53 -35.38
CA THR A 392 3.55 10.09 -35.39
C THR A 392 3.45 8.60 -35.08
N ARG A 393 2.29 8.19 -34.62
CA ARG A 393 1.96 6.81 -34.37
C ARG A 393 1.06 6.29 -35.49
N PRO A 394 1.42 5.23 -36.24
CA PRO A 394 0.67 4.77 -37.41
C PRO A 394 -0.76 4.28 -37.10
N ASP A 395 -0.97 3.72 -35.91
CA ASP A 395 -2.25 3.13 -35.45
C ASP A 395 -3.13 4.08 -34.66
N GLU A 396 -2.59 5.23 -34.19
CA GLU A 396 -3.33 6.21 -33.38
C GLU A 396 -2.99 7.64 -33.80
N VAL A 397 -3.82 8.21 -34.68
CA VAL A 397 -3.63 9.56 -35.26
C VAL A 397 -3.65 10.69 -34.20
N GLN A 398 -4.24 10.44 -33.04
CA GLN A 398 -4.34 11.42 -31.93
C GLN A 398 -3.14 11.37 -30.97
N ARG A 399 -2.18 10.46 -31.18
CA ARG A 399 -0.93 10.41 -30.39
C ARG A 399 0.24 10.88 -31.20
N GLY A 400 1.06 11.71 -30.58
CA GLY A 400 2.29 12.23 -31.16
C GLY A 400 3.40 12.34 -30.12
N LEU A 401 4.62 12.35 -30.60
CA LEU A 401 5.81 12.63 -29.81
C LEU A 401 6.60 13.71 -30.53
N ILE A 402 6.98 14.76 -29.81
CA ILE A 402 7.90 15.79 -30.29
C ILE A 402 9.21 15.61 -29.52
N VAL A 403 10.32 15.51 -30.25
CA VAL A 403 11.67 15.50 -29.65
C VAL A 403 12.50 16.59 -30.29
N GLY A 404 13.10 17.41 -29.47
CA GLY A 404 13.95 18.53 -29.89
C GLY A 404 15.22 18.66 -29.05
N ARG A 405 15.90 19.76 -29.22
CA ARG A 405 17.16 20.04 -28.50
C ARG A 405 16.97 20.38 -27.04
N ASP A 406 15.75 20.84 -26.70
CA ASP A 406 15.45 21.38 -25.36
C ASP A 406 14.60 20.40 -24.53
N GLY A 407 14.18 19.25 -25.10
CA GLY A 407 13.34 18.30 -24.39
C GLY A 407 12.48 17.42 -25.28
N ALA A 408 11.49 16.76 -24.68
CA ALA A 408 10.50 15.96 -25.38
C ALA A 408 9.09 16.25 -24.89
N THR A 409 8.10 16.15 -25.79
CA THR A 409 6.67 16.32 -25.50
C THR A 409 5.88 15.13 -26.03
N SER A 410 5.10 14.48 -25.18
CA SER A 410 4.10 13.50 -25.55
C SER A 410 2.73 14.16 -25.73
N LEU A 411 2.08 13.86 -26.85
CA LEU A 411 0.73 14.35 -27.17
C LEU A 411 -0.27 13.22 -27.11
N THR A 412 -1.39 13.43 -26.43
CA THR A 412 -2.50 12.45 -26.35
C THR A 412 -3.82 13.22 -26.48
N GLY A 413 -4.34 13.33 -27.70
CA GLY A 413 -5.46 14.22 -27.99
C GLY A 413 -5.15 15.67 -27.60
N PRO A 414 -5.97 16.32 -26.76
CA PRO A 414 -5.72 17.69 -26.30
C PRO A 414 -4.70 17.76 -25.14
N ALA A 415 -4.36 16.65 -24.52
CA ALA A 415 -3.43 16.61 -23.40
C ALA A 415 -1.99 16.45 -23.89
N MET A 416 -1.07 17.12 -23.21
CA MET A 416 0.36 16.99 -23.46
C MET A 416 1.15 16.88 -22.16
N ALA A 417 2.24 16.12 -22.21
CA ALA A 417 3.25 16.12 -21.16
C ALA A 417 4.60 16.49 -21.78
N THR A 418 5.25 17.49 -21.22
CA THR A 418 6.53 18.00 -21.70
C THR A 418 7.57 17.85 -20.60
N VAL A 419 8.71 17.27 -20.93
CA VAL A 419 9.90 17.27 -20.07
C VAL A 419 11.01 18.02 -20.82
N ARG A 420 11.38 19.17 -20.29
CA ARG A 420 12.53 19.93 -20.76
C ARG A 420 13.81 19.34 -20.18
N PHE A 421 14.89 19.33 -20.95
CA PHE A 421 16.15 18.74 -20.48
C PHE A 421 16.78 19.48 -19.31
N ASP A 422 16.58 20.79 -19.20
CA ASP A 422 17.00 21.61 -18.07
C ASP A 422 16.13 21.43 -16.80
N GLN A 423 14.99 20.72 -16.92
CA GLN A 423 14.07 20.38 -15.85
C GLN A 423 13.87 18.85 -15.75
N CYS A 424 14.81 18.08 -16.27
CA CYS A 424 14.74 16.62 -16.28
C CYS A 424 15.43 16.03 -15.05
N ALA A 425 14.68 15.36 -14.21
CA ALA A 425 15.17 14.71 -12.99
C ALA A 425 15.86 13.38 -13.28
N ALA A 426 15.38 12.64 -14.29
CA ALA A 426 16.00 11.38 -14.75
C ALA A 426 15.60 11.05 -16.19
N VAL A 427 16.51 10.38 -16.89
CA VAL A 427 16.28 9.68 -18.15
C VAL A 427 16.50 8.19 -17.92
N LEU A 428 15.42 7.44 -17.77
CA LEU A 428 15.48 5.98 -17.61
C LEU A 428 15.76 5.36 -18.99
N ALA A 429 16.91 4.70 -19.13
CA ALA A 429 17.42 4.22 -20.42
C ALA A 429 17.57 2.69 -20.42
N TRP A 430 16.72 1.99 -21.20
CA TRP A 430 16.77 0.54 -21.35
C TRP A 430 17.66 0.09 -22.51
N PRO A 431 18.27 -1.12 -22.44
CA PRO A 431 19.10 -1.68 -23.49
C PRO A 431 18.41 -1.83 -24.86
N ASP A 432 17.08 -2.06 -24.85
CA ASP A 432 16.24 -2.18 -26.05
C ASP A 432 15.99 -0.85 -26.79
N GLY A 433 16.49 0.25 -26.25
CA GLY A 433 16.38 1.60 -26.81
C GLY A 433 15.23 2.44 -26.23
N GLY A 434 14.36 1.87 -25.37
CA GLY A 434 13.32 2.64 -24.68
C GLY A 434 13.90 3.72 -23.77
N ARG A 435 13.24 4.89 -23.71
CA ARG A 435 13.58 6.01 -22.83
C ARG A 435 12.34 6.51 -22.12
N VAL A 436 12.45 6.82 -20.83
CA VAL A 436 11.44 7.59 -20.10
C VAL A 436 12.14 8.79 -19.47
N LEU A 437 11.70 9.97 -19.86
CA LEU A 437 12.12 11.20 -19.23
C LEU A 437 11.18 11.52 -18.09
N VAL A 438 11.71 11.84 -16.91
CA VAL A 438 10.97 12.27 -15.73
C VAL A 438 11.32 13.73 -15.47
N GLY A 439 10.30 14.60 -15.52
CA GLY A 439 10.47 16.01 -15.19
C GLY A 439 10.57 16.27 -13.69
N LEU A 440 11.17 17.38 -13.28
CA LEU A 440 11.18 17.81 -11.87
C LEU A 440 9.77 18.00 -11.29
N ASP A 441 8.80 18.28 -12.15
CA ASP A 441 7.37 18.38 -11.81
C ASP A 441 6.67 17.01 -11.70
N GLY A 442 7.38 15.91 -11.95
CA GLY A 442 6.85 14.55 -11.93
C GLY A 442 6.17 14.10 -13.22
N LEU A 443 6.02 14.96 -14.23
CA LEU A 443 5.51 14.55 -15.53
C LEU A 443 6.51 13.63 -16.25
N MET A 444 5.97 12.70 -17.03
CA MET A 444 6.81 11.71 -17.74
C MET A 444 6.53 11.73 -19.24
N VAL A 445 7.61 11.62 -20.02
CA VAL A 445 7.54 11.44 -21.47
C VAL A 445 8.24 10.14 -21.85
N ARG A 446 7.47 9.23 -22.46
CA ARG A 446 7.97 7.94 -22.93
C ARG A 446 8.38 8.02 -24.41
N VAL A 447 9.62 7.67 -24.71
CA VAL A 447 10.20 7.63 -26.05
C VAL A 447 10.60 6.18 -26.36
N GLU A 448 9.76 5.51 -27.16
CA GLU A 448 9.95 4.10 -27.52
C GLU A 448 10.32 3.97 -29.00
N PRO A 449 11.42 3.28 -29.35
CA PRO A 449 11.88 3.20 -30.74
C PRO A 449 10.93 2.45 -31.66
N ASN A 450 10.09 1.54 -31.12
CA ASN A 450 9.27 0.61 -31.88
C ASN A 450 7.87 1.14 -32.22
N ILE A 451 7.36 2.13 -31.49
CA ILE A 451 5.98 2.60 -31.65
C ILE A 451 5.84 3.92 -32.42
N TRP A 452 6.91 4.61 -32.68
CA TRP A 452 6.90 5.90 -33.38
C TRP A 452 7.53 5.80 -34.77
N ASN A 453 6.95 6.49 -35.74
CA ASN A 453 7.59 6.75 -37.02
C ASN A 453 8.88 7.56 -36.76
N GLY A 454 10.03 6.99 -37.10
CA GLY A 454 11.34 7.59 -36.80
C GLY A 454 11.68 7.48 -35.29
N GLY A 455 11.16 6.47 -34.59
CA GLY A 455 11.41 6.25 -33.16
C GLY A 455 12.91 6.10 -32.82
N PRO A 456 13.72 5.36 -33.59
CA PRO A 456 15.17 5.32 -33.36
C PRO A 456 15.86 6.70 -33.45
N ASP A 457 15.41 7.60 -34.33
CA ASP A 457 15.91 8.97 -34.40
C ASP A 457 15.53 9.77 -33.16
N ALA A 458 14.28 9.59 -32.68
CA ALA A 458 13.81 10.23 -31.43
C ALA A 458 14.67 9.83 -30.24
N VAL A 459 15.02 8.54 -30.14
CA VAL A 459 15.89 8.03 -29.06
C VAL A 459 17.29 8.62 -29.20
N ALA A 460 17.83 8.68 -30.41
CA ALA A 460 19.14 9.26 -30.67
C ALA A 460 19.20 10.76 -30.33
N ASP A 461 18.15 11.51 -30.61
CA ASP A 461 18.03 12.93 -30.22
C ASP A 461 17.99 13.08 -28.69
N VAL A 462 17.25 12.21 -27.95
CA VAL A 462 17.27 12.20 -26.48
C VAL A 462 18.66 11.87 -25.94
N ASP A 463 19.34 10.88 -26.50
CA ASP A 463 20.71 10.50 -26.07
C ASP A 463 21.76 11.57 -26.39
N GLN A 464 21.53 12.33 -27.43
CA GLN A 464 22.44 13.40 -27.85
C GLN A 464 22.28 14.70 -27.06
N TYR A 465 21.04 15.08 -26.76
CA TYR A 465 20.74 16.40 -26.19
C TYR A 465 20.31 16.34 -24.71
N GLY A 466 19.94 15.16 -24.22
CA GLY A 466 19.51 14.96 -22.84
C GLY A 466 20.64 15.12 -21.82
N PRO A 467 20.32 15.41 -20.55
CA PRO A 467 21.31 15.60 -19.50
C PRO A 467 22.00 14.29 -19.15
N ALA A 468 23.30 14.19 -19.47
CA ALA A 468 24.07 12.96 -19.26
C ALA A 468 24.12 12.53 -17.78
N GLU A 469 24.12 13.49 -16.86
CA GLU A 469 24.13 13.27 -15.41
C GLU A 469 22.80 12.72 -14.88
N ALA A 470 21.71 12.87 -15.63
CA ALA A 470 20.39 12.35 -15.25
C ALA A 470 20.10 10.96 -15.88
N VAL A 471 21.00 10.41 -16.68
CA VAL A 471 20.80 9.11 -17.32
C VAL A 471 20.94 7.98 -16.32
N VAL A 472 19.87 7.19 -16.17
CA VAL A 472 19.83 5.97 -15.38
C VAL A 472 19.77 4.76 -16.30
N ARG A 473 20.79 3.92 -16.24
CA ARG A 473 20.82 2.66 -17.00
C ARG A 473 19.93 1.63 -16.32
N MET A 474 18.83 1.30 -16.98
CA MET A 474 17.88 0.33 -16.49
C MET A 474 18.27 -1.10 -16.89
N PRO A 475 17.89 -2.12 -16.11
CA PRO A 475 18.06 -3.52 -16.50
C PRO A 475 17.28 -3.84 -17.79
N GLU A 476 17.61 -4.96 -18.43
CA GLU A 476 16.89 -5.46 -19.59
C GLU A 476 15.40 -5.69 -19.23
N ARG A 477 14.50 -5.19 -20.06
CA ARG A 477 13.07 -5.44 -19.93
C ARG A 477 12.76 -6.86 -20.43
N PRO A 478 11.82 -7.58 -19.78
CA PRO A 478 11.24 -8.79 -20.33
C PRO A 478 10.70 -8.54 -21.74
N ALA A 479 10.72 -9.55 -22.62
CA ALA A 479 10.35 -9.38 -24.03
C ALA A 479 8.93 -8.83 -24.25
N ASP A 480 7.99 -9.16 -23.35
CA ASP A 480 6.62 -8.66 -23.32
C ASP A 480 6.51 -7.21 -22.78
N GLY A 481 7.51 -6.73 -22.04
CA GLY A 481 7.64 -5.33 -21.60
C GLY A 481 8.20 -4.40 -22.68
N VAL A 482 8.71 -4.94 -23.79
CA VAL A 482 9.19 -4.16 -24.94
C VAL A 482 8.03 -3.96 -25.92
N PRO A 483 7.60 -2.71 -26.21
CA PRO A 483 6.50 -2.49 -27.13
C PRO A 483 6.76 -3.10 -28.50
N ALA A 484 5.81 -3.88 -29.03
CA ALA A 484 5.91 -4.46 -30.35
C ALA A 484 6.00 -3.38 -31.43
N ARG A 485 6.72 -3.68 -32.53
CA ARG A 485 6.87 -2.74 -33.64
C ARG A 485 5.54 -2.58 -34.37
N ILE A 486 5.02 -1.36 -34.39
CA ILE A 486 3.77 -1.07 -35.08
C ILE A 486 3.97 -1.17 -36.61
N GLY A 487 3.08 -1.89 -37.30
CA GLY A 487 3.10 -2.07 -38.74
C GLY A 487 4.01 -3.18 -39.24
N ALA A 488 4.59 -4.02 -38.38
CA ALA A 488 5.16 -5.29 -38.82
C ALA A 488 4.04 -6.29 -39.18
N PRO A 489 4.20 -7.09 -40.28
CA PRO A 489 3.25 -8.17 -40.55
C PRO A 489 3.22 -9.11 -39.37
N VAL A 490 2.01 -9.47 -38.91
CA VAL A 490 1.82 -10.47 -37.86
C VAL A 490 2.33 -11.79 -38.43
N ALA A 491 3.48 -12.26 -38.00
CA ALA A 491 3.91 -13.62 -38.21
C ALA A 491 2.96 -14.52 -37.40
N GLU A 492 2.44 -15.58 -38.02
CA GLU A 492 1.68 -16.60 -37.30
C GLU A 492 2.51 -17.12 -36.11
N PRO A 493 1.91 -17.24 -34.92
CA PRO A 493 2.66 -17.57 -33.72
C PRO A 493 3.10 -19.02 -33.70
N ASP A 494 4.40 -19.25 -33.68
CA ASP A 494 4.96 -20.47 -33.10
C ASP A 494 4.77 -20.39 -31.56
N ALA A 495 4.51 -21.55 -30.95
CA ALA A 495 4.06 -21.71 -29.58
C ALA A 495 4.90 -20.96 -28.51
N PRO A 496 4.26 -20.54 -27.39
CA PRO A 496 4.83 -19.55 -26.47
C PRO A 496 5.82 -20.14 -25.46
N GLU A 497 6.94 -19.47 -25.28
CA GLU A 497 7.72 -19.55 -24.03
C GLU A 497 7.37 -18.34 -23.13
N SER A 498 7.22 -18.63 -21.85
CA SER A 498 6.67 -17.77 -20.79
C SER A 498 7.60 -16.65 -20.31
N GLY A 499 7.05 -15.50 -20.03
CA GLY A 499 7.74 -14.44 -19.27
C GLY A 499 6.88 -13.18 -19.09
N ALA A 500 6.57 -12.85 -17.86
CA ALA A 500 5.65 -11.77 -17.49
C ALA A 500 6.30 -10.40 -17.39
N ALA A 501 5.63 -9.35 -17.85
CA ALA A 501 5.95 -7.96 -17.50
C ALA A 501 4.69 -7.10 -17.34
N ARG A 502 4.72 -6.24 -16.36
CA ARG A 502 3.63 -5.34 -15.97
C ARG A 502 3.80 -3.95 -16.57
N ALA A 503 2.73 -3.39 -17.07
CA ALA A 503 2.60 -1.96 -17.29
C ALA A 503 1.32 -1.47 -16.63
N GLY A 504 1.44 -0.52 -15.71
CA GLY A 504 0.32 0.22 -15.17
C GLY A 504 -0.28 1.14 -16.22
N VAL A 505 -1.59 1.01 -16.46
CA VAL A 505 -2.32 1.85 -17.40
C VAL A 505 -3.04 2.93 -16.63
N VAL A 506 -2.72 4.20 -16.90
CA VAL A 506 -3.56 5.33 -16.54
C VAL A 506 -4.63 5.47 -17.63
N ALA A 507 -5.85 5.12 -17.30
CA ALA A 507 -7.00 5.29 -18.20
C ALA A 507 -7.69 6.64 -17.94
N THR A 508 -7.67 7.49 -18.95
CA THR A 508 -8.49 8.72 -18.98
C THR A 508 -9.88 8.36 -19.49
N VAL A 509 -10.92 8.68 -18.71
CA VAL A 509 -12.31 8.48 -19.10
C VAL A 509 -13.01 9.84 -19.26
N PHE A 510 -13.52 10.12 -20.44
CA PHE A 510 -14.61 11.06 -20.66
C PHE A 510 -15.89 10.30 -20.93
N GLY A 511 -16.96 10.64 -20.23
CA GLY A 511 -18.30 10.11 -20.53
C GLY A 511 -19.41 10.60 -19.61
N LEU A 512 -20.29 11.33 -20.13
CA LEU A 512 -21.57 11.95 -19.75
C LEU A 512 -22.41 11.32 -18.62
N PRO A 513 -23.21 12.14 -17.87
CA PRO A 513 -23.86 11.73 -16.62
C PRO A 513 -25.21 11.05 -16.87
N GLY A 514 -25.27 9.79 -16.46
CA GLY A 514 -26.54 9.09 -16.26
C GLY A 514 -26.78 8.85 -14.79
N LYS A 515 -27.77 9.53 -14.20
CA LYS A 515 -28.23 9.28 -12.84
C LYS A 515 -28.73 7.83 -12.71
N ILE A 516 -27.90 6.94 -12.17
CA ILE A 516 -28.31 5.61 -11.75
C ILE A 516 -28.54 5.67 -10.24
N ARG A 517 -29.82 5.64 -9.81
CA ARG A 517 -30.23 5.43 -8.42
C ARG A 517 -29.55 4.16 -7.90
N ALA A 518 -28.77 4.30 -6.85
CA ALA A 518 -28.24 3.15 -6.09
C ALA A 518 -29.41 2.27 -5.62
N ARG A 519 -29.60 1.13 -6.26
CA ARG A 519 -30.50 0.09 -5.78
C ARG A 519 -29.72 -0.73 -4.74
N ARG A 520 -30.35 -1.03 -3.60
CA ARG A 520 -29.82 -1.98 -2.62
C ARG A 520 -29.38 -3.27 -3.36
N ARG A 521 -28.11 -3.62 -3.25
CA ARG A 521 -27.57 -4.83 -3.84
C ARG A 521 -27.95 -6.01 -2.97
N GLU A 522 -28.54 -7.05 -3.58
CA GLU A 522 -28.74 -8.32 -2.89
C GLU A 522 -27.37 -8.98 -2.70
N PRO A 523 -27.08 -9.55 -1.52
CA PRO A 523 -25.90 -10.37 -1.29
C PRO A 523 -25.78 -11.53 -2.27
N ALA A 524 -24.59 -12.08 -2.46
CA ALA A 524 -24.33 -13.21 -3.35
C ALA A 524 -25.01 -14.52 -2.90
N TRP A 525 -25.47 -14.54 -1.66
CA TRP A 525 -26.24 -15.64 -1.04
C TRP A 525 -27.69 -15.29 -0.85
N ARG A 526 -28.67 -15.64 -1.04
CA ARG A 526 -30.10 -15.27 -0.78
C ARG A 526 -30.61 -15.89 0.53
N ASP A 527 -29.85 -15.75 1.62
CA ASP A 527 -30.21 -16.25 2.92
C ASP A 527 -30.80 -15.14 3.80
N ALA A 528 -32.10 -15.23 4.08
CA ALA A 528 -32.81 -14.21 4.83
C ALA A 528 -32.43 -14.18 6.33
N VAL A 529 -32.06 -15.35 6.90
CA VAL A 529 -31.69 -15.47 8.33
C VAL A 529 -30.33 -14.83 8.55
N LEU A 530 -29.34 -15.18 7.70
CA LEU A 530 -28.04 -14.55 7.72
C LEU A 530 -28.14 -13.03 7.48
N ALA A 531 -28.90 -12.61 6.46
CA ALA A 531 -29.07 -11.19 6.13
C ALA A 531 -29.69 -10.36 7.27
N ALA A 532 -30.56 -10.96 8.09
CA ALA A 532 -31.15 -10.30 9.26
C ALA A 532 -30.19 -10.20 10.46
N ALA A 533 -29.23 -11.13 10.59
CA ALA A 533 -28.27 -11.16 11.71
C ALA A 533 -27.09 -10.22 11.51
N LEU A 534 -26.58 -10.08 10.26
CA LEU A 534 -25.36 -9.29 9.97
C LEU A 534 -25.41 -7.84 10.47
N PRO A 535 -26.52 -7.06 10.32
CA PRO A 535 -26.59 -5.72 10.89
C PRO A 535 -26.49 -5.69 12.42
N LYS A 536 -27.05 -6.70 13.11
CA LYS A 536 -26.99 -6.82 14.57
C LYS A 536 -25.54 -7.07 15.01
N VAL A 537 -24.85 -8.00 14.34
CA VAL A 537 -23.44 -8.31 14.61
C VAL A 537 -22.55 -7.09 14.38
N ARG A 538 -22.74 -6.34 13.28
CA ARG A 538 -22.02 -5.09 13.05
C ARG A 538 -22.28 -4.04 14.12
N GLY A 539 -23.49 -4.01 14.66
CA GLY A 539 -23.90 -3.17 15.81
C GLY A 539 -23.37 -3.65 17.17
N GLY A 540 -22.62 -4.77 17.22
CA GLY A 540 -22.04 -5.31 18.45
C GLY A 540 -22.86 -6.37 19.17
N ASP A 541 -24.00 -6.81 18.63
CA ASP A 541 -24.78 -7.95 19.13
C ASP A 541 -24.18 -9.26 18.60
N LEU A 542 -23.11 -9.73 19.26
CA LEU A 542 -22.44 -10.97 18.90
C LEU A 542 -23.29 -12.22 19.22
N HIS A 543 -24.29 -12.12 20.11
CA HIS A 543 -25.14 -13.27 20.46
C HIS A 543 -25.95 -13.76 19.24
N ALA A 544 -26.46 -12.84 18.44
CA ALA A 544 -27.17 -13.16 17.20
C ALA A 544 -26.31 -13.99 16.20
N GLY A 545 -24.99 -13.79 16.20
CA GLY A 545 -24.06 -14.59 15.37
C GLY A 545 -23.80 -15.99 15.94
N LEU A 546 -23.67 -16.09 17.28
CA LEU A 546 -23.48 -17.37 17.97
C LEU A 546 -24.67 -18.29 17.82
N GLU A 547 -25.90 -17.77 17.90
CA GLU A 547 -27.13 -18.54 17.66
C GLU A 547 -27.12 -19.17 16.24
N LEU A 548 -26.65 -18.42 15.24
CA LEU A 548 -26.54 -18.95 13.86
C LEU A 548 -25.50 -20.05 13.75
N LEU A 549 -24.33 -19.88 14.33
CA LEU A 549 -23.27 -20.88 14.29
C LEU A 549 -23.70 -22.15 15.04
N ALA A 550 -24.32 -22.01 16.21
CA ALA A 550 -24.84 -23.15 16.96
C ALA A 550 -25.91 -23.91 16.18
N GLY A 551 -26.79 -23.21 15.46
CA GLY A 551 -27.82 -23.81 14.61
C GLY A 551 -27.36 -24.51 13.33
N THR A 552 -26.06 -24.42 12.99
CA THR A 552 -25.50 -24.98 11.74
C THR A 552 -24.43 -26.05 11.97
N ARG A 553 -24.28 -26.57 13.18
CA ARG A 553 -23.25 -27.57 13.53
C ARG A 553 -23.37 -28.87 12.72
N ASP A 554 -24.58 -29.22 12.27
CA ASP A 554 -24.87 -30.42 11.47
C ASP A 554 -24.86 -30.12 9.93
N ASP A 555 -24.56 -28.89 9.51
CA ASP A 555 -24.50 -28.48 8.10
C ASP A 555 -23.23 -27.66 7.86
N ALA A 556 -22.15 -28.35 7.50
CA ALA A 556 -20.83 -27.74 7.33
C ALA A 556 -20.80 -26.67 6.23
N GLU A 557 -21.55 -26.83 5.15
CA GLU A 557 -21.60 -25.89 4.02
C GLU A 557 -22.27 -24.56 4.44
N THR A 558 -23.43 -24.66 5.09
CA THR A 558 -24.11 -23.46 5.62
C THR A 558 -23.29 -22.82 6.75
N ARG A 559 -22.66 -23.64 7.59
CA ARG A 559 -21.78 -23.17 8.69
C ARG A 559 -20.59 -22.39 8.17
N CYS A 560 -19.90 -22.86 7.11
CA CYS A 560 -18.84 -22.14 6.45
C CYS A 560 -19.34 -20.79 5.88
N LEU A 561 -20.47 -20.81 5.17
CA LEU A 561 -21.04 -19.57 4.61
C LEU A 561 -21.36 -18.57 5.71
N TYR A 562 -21.98 -19.02 6.80
CA TYR A 562 -22.33 -18.14 7.94
C TYR A 562 -21.07 -17.60 8.63
N LEU A 563 -20.10 -18.47 8.91
CA LEU A 563 -18.84 -18.07 9.54
C LEU A 563 -18.08 -17.01 8.73
N GLU A 564 -17.96 -17.16 7.43
CA GLU A 564 -17.30 -16.18 6.55
C GLU A 564 -17.97 -14.80 6.66
N ASN A 565 -19.29 -14.75 6.56
CA ASN A 565 -20.04 -13.50 6.61
C ASN A 565 -20.10 -12.89 8.01
N LEU A 566 -20.18 -13.72 9.05
CA LEU A 566 -20.11 -13.27 10.45
C LEU A 566 -18.72 -12.78 10.82
N THR A 567 -17.67 -13.39 10.27
CA THR A 567 -16.28 -12.92 10.38
C THR A 567 -16.14 -11.50 9.82
N ASP A 568 -16.64 -11.28 8.61
CA ASP A 568 -16.59 -9.94 7.97
C ASP A 568 -17.42 -8.90 8.77
N ALA A 569 -18.56 -9.30 9.30
CA ALA A 569 -19.40 -8.43 10.11
C ALA A 569 -18.78 -8.11 11.50
N ALA A 570 -17.92 -8.99 12.02
CA ALA A 570 -17.24 -8.86 13.31
C ALA A 570 -15.82 -8.28 13.20
N LEU A 571 -15.35 -7.89 12.00
CA LEU A 571 -14.04 -7.26 11.85
C LEU A 571 -13.90 -6.03 12.74
N GLY A 572 -12.83 -6.00 13.56
CA GLY A 572 -12.62 -4.99 14.60
C GLY A 572 -13.23 -5.32 15.98
N GLN A 573 -13.96 -6.43 16.09
CA GLN A 573 -14.54 -6.89 17.37
C GLN A 573 -13.81 -8.10 17.96
N GLY A 574 -12.63 -8.45 17.41
CA GLY A 574 -11.86 -9.61 17.89
C GLY A 574 -11.46 -9.55 19.36
N ALA A 575 -11.26 -8.36 19.94
CA ALA A 575 -11.01 -8.22 21.39
C ALA A 575 -12.23 -8.63 22.22
N ARG A 576 -13.44 -8.21 21.80
CA ARG A 576 -14.68 -8.55 22.47
C ARG A 576 -15.02 -10.04 22.34
N LEU A 577 -14.78 -10.65 21.18
CA LEU A 577 -14.89 -12.10 21.01
C LEU A 577 -13.90 -12.84 21.91
N ALA A 578 -12.68 -12.31 22.09
CA ALA A 578 -11.71 -12.90 23.00
C ALA A 578 -12.15 -12.84 24.47
N GLU A 579 -12.77 -11.75 24.91
CA GLU A 579 -13.36 -11.64 26.24
C GLU A 579 -14.46 -12.66 26.47
N LEU A 580 -15.37 -12.83 25.49
CA LEU A 580 -16.43 -13.83 25.55
C LEU A 580 -15.89 -15.26 25.56
N SER A 581 -14.91 -15.56 24.70
CA SER A 581 -14.27 -16.87 24.66
C SER A 581 -13.46 -17.19 25.92
N ALA A 582 -12.88 -16.17 26.56
CA ALA A 582 -12.23 -16.34 27.87
C ALA A 582 -13.24 -16.62 28.99
N ALA A 583 -14.45 -16.06 28.92
CA ALA A 583 -15.52 -16.30 29.86
C ALA A 583 -16.17 -17.70 29.70
N ASP A 584 -16.21 -18.21 28.46
CA ASP A 584 -16.68 -19.57 28.15
C ASP A 584 -15.73 -20.29 27.15
N PRO A 585 -14.61 -20.82 27.63
CA PRO A 585 -13.60 -21.50 26.81
C PRO A 585 -14.05 -22.90 26.33
N ALA A 586 -15.25 -23.35 26.75
CA ALA A 586 -15.82 -24.62 26.29
C ALA A 586 -16.85 -24.44 25.15
N ASP A 587 -17.18 -23.22 24.77
CA ASP A 587 -18.05 -22.97 23.63
C ASP A 587 -17.25 -23.08 22.30
N PRO A 588 -17.55 -24.12 21.47
CA PRO A 588 -16.82 -24.31 20.21
C PRO A 588 -17.09 -23.21 19.18
N ASP A 589 -18.26 -22.57 19.19
CA ASP A 589 -18.64 -21.55 18.22
C ASP A 589 -17.94 -20.21 18.52
N LEU A 590 -17.79 -19.89 19.82
CA LEU A 590 -16.96 -18.76 20.24
C LEU A 590 -15.50 -18.93 19.83
N CYS A 591 -14.92 -20.11 20.09
CA CYS A 591 -13.55 -20.42 19.69
C CYS A 591 -13.37 -20.34 18.17
N LEU A 592 -14.29 -20.94 17.41
CA LEU A 592 -14.26 -20.92 15.95
C LEU A 592 -14.38 -19.50 15.40
N TRP A 593 -15.33 -18.73 15.88
CA TRP A 593 -15.57 -17.36 15.39
C TRP A 593 -14.45 -16.40 15.78
N LEU A 594 -13.93 -16.50 17.00
CA LEU A 594 -12.75 -15.73 17.42
C LEU A 594 -11.55 -16.00 16.50
N GLY A 595 -11.22 -17.26 16.29
CA GLY A 595 -10.11 -17.64 15.44
C GLY A 595 -10.31 -17.18 14.00
N SER A 596 -11.50 -17.39 13.42
CA SER A 596 -11.85 -16.91 12.08
C SER A 596 -11.77 -15.39 11.95
N THR A 597 -12.29 -14.65 12.98
CA THR A 597 -12.22 -13.17 13.01
C THR A 597 -10.77 -12.67 13.05
N ARG A 598 -9.90 -13.34 13.84
CA ARG A 598 -8.46 -13.00 13.87
C ARG A 598 -7.78 -13.26 12.53
N VAL A 599 -8.10 -14.37 11.84
CA VAL A 599 -7.66 -14.62 10.47
C VAL A 599 -8.15 -13.52 9.53
N GLY A 600 -9.43 -13.16 9.58
CA GLY A 600 -9.99 -12.08 8.76
C GLY A 600 -9.35 -10.72 9.04
N GLU A 601 -9.16 -10.35 10.31
CA GLU A 601 -8.45 -9.12 10.72
C GLU A 601 -7.00 -9.11 10.22
N ALA A 602 -6.32 -10.26 10.26
CA ALA A 602 -4.96 -10.41 9.75
C ALA A 602 -4.91 -10.17 8.24
N TRP A 603 -5.70 -10.89 7.46
CA TRP A 603 -5.74 -10.75 6.01
C TRP A 603 -6.18 -9.34 5.57
N LYS A 604 -7.06 -8.70 6.31
CA LYS A 604 -7.42 -7.29 6.10
C LYS A 604 -6.25 -6.35 6.42
N ALA A 605 -5.49 -6.61 7.49
CA ALA A 605 -4.30 -5.82 7.83
C ALA A 605 -3.22 -5.94 6.74
N ARG A 606 -3.05 -7.14 6.16
CA ARG A 606 -2.12 -7.39 5.03
C ARG A 606 -2.56 -6.69 3.75
N SER A 607 -3.87 -6.45 3.55
CA SER A 607 -4.49 -6.01 2.30
C SER A 607 -4.51 -7.06 1.17
N ALA A 608 -5.25 -6.79 0.09
CA ALA A 608 -5.34 -7.68 -1.08
C ALA A 608 -4.14 -7.59 -2.04
N TYR A 609 -3.17 -6.71 -1.74
CA TYR A 609 -1.98 -6.55 -2.56
C TYR A 609 -1.02 -7.74 -2.41
N ARG A 610 -0.15 -7.97 -3.41
CA ARG A 610 0.90 -8.98 -3.32
C ARG A 610 1.81 -8.69 -2.13
N ALA A 611 2.44 -9.72 -1.57
CA ALA A 611 3.30 -9.61 -0.38
C ALA A 611 4.35 -8.49 -0.50
N GLU A 612 4.86 -8.29 -1.69
CA GLU A 612 5.82 -7.26 -2.10
C GLU A 612 5.32 -5.80 -1.96
N TYR A 613 4.01 -5.58 -1.70
CA TYR A 613 3.40 -4.25 -1.56
C TYR A 613 2.83 -3.99 -0.16
N VAL A 614 3.19 -4.79 0.83
CA VAL A 614 2.68 -4.68 2.20
C VAL A 614 3.79 -4.19 3.13
N GLU A 615 3.56 -3.06 3.81
CA GLU A 615 4.50 -2.46 4.77
C GLU A 615 4.89 -3.42 5.92
N ALA A 616 6.14 -3.38 6.37
CA ALA A 616 6.67 -4.25 7.44
C ALA A 616 5.83 -4.20 8.73
N GLU A 617 5.29 -3.02 9.10
CA GLU A 617 4.40 -2.86 10.24
C GLU A 617 3.07 -3.60 10.06
N ARG A 618 2.54 -3.61 8.83
CA ARG A 618 1.34 -4.38 8.48
C ARG A 618 1.60 -5.87 8.52
N PHE A 619 2.78 -6.32 8.09
CA PHE A 619 3.20 -7.71 8.25
C PHE A 619 3.38 -8.09 9.73
N GLY A 620 4.00 -7.25 10.55
CA GLY A 620 4.10 -7.46 11.99
C GLY A 620 2.71 -7.59 12.66
N ARG A 621 1.75 -6.76 12.25
CA ARG A 621 0.35 -6.86 12.71
C ARG A 621 -0.34 -8.11 12.15
N PHE A 622 -0.12 -8.43 10.88
CA PHE A 622 -0.65 -9.62 10.22
C PHE A 622 -0.24 -10.88 10.96
N TRP A 623 1.05 -11.08 11.21
CA TRP A 623 1.54 -12.26 11.92
C TRP A 623 1.13 -12.31 13.38
N ARG A 624 1.09 -11.17 14.09
CA ARG A 624 0.56 -11.13 15.47
C ARG A 624 -0.89 -11.59 15.53
N LEU A 625 -1.74 -11.14 14.61
CA LEU A 625 -3.15 -11.53 14.57
C LEU A 625 -3.31 -13.01 14.20
N LEU A 626 -2.50 -13.52 13.26
CA LEU A 626 -2.49 -14.95 12.91
C LEU A 626 -2.00 -15.81 14.08
N ALA A 627 -0.95 -15.40 14.80
CA ALA A 627 -0.49 -16.12 15.98
C ALA A 627 -1.58 -16.23 17.05
N LEU A 628 -2.43 -15.20 17.19
CA LEU A 628 -3.60 -15.22 18.09
C LEU A 628 -4.78 -16.02 17.54
N ALA A 629 -4.81 -16.36 16.26
CA ALA A 629 -5.89 -17.10 15.63
C ALA A 629 -5.75 -18.62 15.76
N GLY A 630 -4.53 -19.15 15.75
CA GLY A 630 -4.26 -20.59 15.78
C GLY A 630 -4.84 -21.31 17.01
N PRO A 631 -4.53 -20.88 18.24
CA PRO A 631 -5.03 -21.53 19.44
C PRO A 631 -6.56 -21.70 19.51
N PRO A 632 -7.40 -20.66 19.29
CA PRO A 632 -8.85 -20.83 19.31
C PRO A 632 -9.37 -21.72 18.17
N LEU A 633 -8.76 -21.73 16.98
CA LEU A 633 -9.15 -22.64 15.89
C LEU A 633 -8.88 -24.10 16.24
N HIS A 634 -7.73 -24.41 16.81
CA HIS A 634 -7.41 -25.76 17.29
C HIS A 634 -8.34 -26.16 18.43
N ARG A 635 -8.65 -25.22 19.33
CA ARG A 635 -9.61 -25.48 20.42
C ARG A 635 -11.02 -25.80 19.89
N ALA A 636 -11.49 -25.08 18.88
CA ALA A 636 -12.76 -25.37 18.22
C ALA A 636 -12.77 -26.78 17.59
N ALA A 637 -11.67 -27.19 16.92
CA ALA A 637 -11.53 -28.52 16.35
C ALA A 637 -11.51 -29.63 17.43
N GLU A 638 -10.95 -29.37 18.61
CA GLU A 638 -10.97 -30.29 19.74
C GLU A 638 -12.38 -30.45 20.33
N LEU A 639 -13.12 -29.34 20.47
CA LEU A 639 -14.45 -29.32 21.06
C LEU A 639 -15.54 -29.95 20.18
N LEU A 640 -15.38 -29.81 18.84
CA LEU A 640 -16.23 -30.45 17.83
C LEU A 640 -15.37 -31.24 16.85
N PRO A 641 -14.94 -32.45 17.22
CA PRO A 641 -13.99 -33.23 16.40
C PRO A 641 -14.51 -33.63 15.01
N ALA A 642 -15.82 -33.66 14.80
CA ALA A 642 -16.46 -33.97 13.52
C ALA A 642 -16.62 -32.74 12.59
N ASP A 643 -16.43 -31.52 13.12
CA ASP A 643 -16.59 -30.28 12.35
C ASP A 643 -15.37 -30.04 11.40
N PRO A 644 -15.56 -29.98 10.08
CA PRO A 644 -14.48 -29.67 9.14
C PRO A 644 -14.15 -28.17 9.09
N VAL A 645 -15.03 -27.28 9.58
CA VAL A 645 -14.94 -25.82 9.40
C VAL A 645 -13.70 -25.19 10.07
N PRO A 646 -13.29 -25.59 11.29
CA PRO A 646 -12.04 -25.13 11.85
C PRO A 646 -10.82 -25.42 10.98
N TRP A 647 -10.81 -26.57 10.28
CA TRP A 647 -9.72 -27.00 9.41
C TRP A 647 -9.65 -26.17 8.12
N ASP A 648 -10.80 -25.75 7.58
CA ASP A 648 -10.82 -24.77 6.49
C ASP A 648 -10.19 -23.44 6.92
N ARG A 649 -10.53 -22.93 8.10
CA ARG A 649 -9.90 -21.68 8.62
C ARG A 649 -8.42 -21.86 8.92
N LEU A 650 -7.99 -23.04 9.35
CA LEU A 650 -6.58 -23.38 9.57
C LEU A 650 -5.79 -23.44 8.25
N GLN A 651 -6.39 -23.73 7.10
CA GLN A 651 -5.70 -23.57 5.81
C GLN A 651 -5.35 -22.10 5.55
N TRP A 652 -6.30 -21.16 5.73
CA TRP A 652 -6.05 -19.73 5.59
C TRP A 652 -5.06 -19.19 6.62
N HIS A 653 -5.13 -19.69 7.86
CA HIS A 653 -4.16 -19.40 8.91
C HIS A 653 -2.76 -19.87 8.53
N GLY A 654 -2.62 -21.16 8.16
CA GLY A 654 -1.33 -21.76 7.80
C GLY A 654 -0.71 -21.12 6.57
N LEU A 655 -1.54 -20.75 5.57
CA LEU A 655 -1.09 -20.01 4.39
C LEU A 655 -0.49 -18.65 4.77
N GLY A 656 -1.15 -17.93 5.69
CA GLY A 656 -0.66 -16.63 6.16
C GLY A 656 0.56 -16.74 7.08
N MET A 657 0.65 -17.80 7.88
CA MET A 657 1.81 -18.10 8.73
C MET A 657 2.97 -18.70 7.93
N GLN A 658 2.78 -18.95 6.64
CA GLN A 658 3.79 -19.57 5.78
C GLN A 658 4.28 -20.93 6.31
N LEU A 659 3.35 -21.74 6.82
CA LEU A 659 3.68 -23.07 7.34
C LEU A 659 4.23 -23.97 6.22
N GLU A 660 5.10 -24.91 6.61
CA GLU A 660 5.67 -25.91 5.71
C GLU A 660 4.58 -26.72 4.99
N ARG A 661 4.86 -27.15 3.77
CA ARG A 661 3.93 -27.85 2.92
C ARG A 661 3.31 -29.10 3.58
N ASP A 662 4.12 -29.87 4.30
CA ASP A 662 3.67 -31.07 4.98
C ASP A 662 2.61 -30.78 6.06
N GLU A 663 2.71 -29.63 6.71
CA GLU A 663 1.75 -29.21 7.72
C GLU A 663 0.44 -28.73 7.07
N LEU A 664 0.50 -27.98 5.97
CA LEU A 664 -0.67 -27.59 5.18
C LEU A 664 -1.37 -28.85 4.58
N ASP A 665 -0.60 -29.85 4.16
CA ASP A 665 -1.13 -31.13 3.69
C ASP A 665 -1.76 -31.94 4.84
N ARG A 666 -1.26 -31.83 6.05
CA ARG A 666 -1.89 -32.41 7.24
C ARG A 666 -3.24 -31.76 7.52
N VAL A 667 -3.32 -30.42 7.48
CA VAL A 667 -4.58 -29.68 7.67
C VAL A 667 -5.60 -30.09 6.61
N TRP A 668 -5.18 -30.25 5.36
CA TRP A 668 -6.05 -30.72 4.27
C TRP A 668 -6.57 -32.13 4.52
N ARG A 669 -5.73 -33.06 4.96
CA ARG A 669 -6.15 -34.44 5.31
C ARG A 669 -7.15 -34.45 6.46
N GLU A 670 -6.97 -33.64 7.47
CA GLU A 670 -7.92 -33.51 8.60
C GLU A 670 -9.27 -32.97 8.16
N LEU A 671 -9.28 -31.99 7.23
CA LEU A 671 -10.51 -31.48 6.63
C LEU A 671 -11.24 -32.57 5.86
N THR A 672 -10.55 -33.20 4.90
CA THR A 672 -11.17 -34.20 3.98
C THR A 672 -11.56 -35.49 4.67
N ALA A 673 -10.94 -35.84 5.80
CA ALA A 673 -11.36 -36.97 6.62
C ALA A 673 -12.75 -36.73 7.27
N ARG A 674 -13.17 -35.46 7.40
CA ARG A 674 -14.47 -35.06 7.97
C ARG A 674 -15.51 -34.80 6.88
N ASP A 675 -15.11 -34.02 5.89
CA ASP A 675 -15.94 -33.71 4.72
C ASP A 675 -15.07 -33.61 3.46
N PRO A 676 -15.05 -34.67 2.62
CA PRO A 676 -14.25 -34.67 1.40
C PRO A 676 -14.82 -33.78 0.29
N SER A 677 -16.06 -33.27 0.44
CA SER A 677 -16.74 -32.44 -0.57
C SER A 677 -16.90 -30.98 -0.16
N LEU A 678 -16.44 -30.58 1.02
CA LEU A 678 -16.62 -29.22 1.51
C LEU A 678 -16.13 -28.17 0.52
N TYR A 679 -17.05 -27.39 -0.05
CA TYR A 679 -16.78 -26.37 -1.06
C TYR A 679 -15.73 -25.36 -0.60
N ALA A 680 -15.91 -24.78 0.59
CA ALA A 680 -14.99 -23.78 1.15
C ALA A 680 -13.57 -24.35 1.29
N GLY A 681 -13.46 -25.61 1.73
CA GLY A 681 -12.19 -26.32 1.88
C GLY A 681 -11.46 -26.53 0.55
N HIS A 682 -12.17 -26.83 -0.53
CA HIS A 682 -11.55 -26.93 -1.87
C HIS A 682 -11.05 -25.56 -2.37
N ILE A 683 -11.80 -24.48 -2.11
CA ILE A 683 -11.38 -23.13 -2.46
C ILE A 683 -10.13 -22.72 -1.68
N SER A 684 -10.09 -22.94 -0.36
CA SER A 684 -8.91 -22.61 0.44
C SER A 684 -7.69 -23.46 0.05
N ARG A 685 -7.90 -24.75 -0.25
CA ARG A 685 -6.83 -25.62 -0.75
C ARG A 685 -6.31 -25.20 -2.12
N SER A 686 -7.17 -24.78 -3.06
CA SER A 686 -6.71 -24.27 -4.35
C SER A 686 -5.78 -23.05 -4.18
N GLN A 687 -6.04 -22.18 -3.20
CA GLN A 687 -5.12 -21.07 -2.89
C GLN A 687 -3.75 -21.56 -2.40
N VAL A 688 -3.72 -22.56 -1.52
CA VAL A 688 -2.46 -23.16 -1.04
C VAL A 688 -1.61 -23.70 -2.18
N LEU A 689 -2.26 -24.22 -3.24
CA LEU A 689 -1.60 -24.84 -4.39
C LEU A 689 -1.23 -23.85 -5.51
N CYS A 690 -1.66 -22.58 -5.44
CA CYS A 690 -1.31 -21.57 -6.43
C CYS A 690 0.17 -21.19 -6.40
N LYS A 691 0.73 -20.87 -7.57
CA LYS A 691 2.11 -20.45 -7.76
C LYS A 691 2.51 -19.27 -6.86
N LYS A 692 1.60 -18.33 -6.61
CA LYS A 692 1.82 -17.18 -5.71
C LYS A 692 2.09 -17.56 -4.24
N TRP A 693 1.87 -18.84 -3.85
CA TRP A 693 2.08 -19.40 -2.51
C TRP A 693 2.96 -20.65 -2.53
N TRP A 694 3.98 -20.65 -3.44
CA TRP A 694 4.96 -21.72 -3.63
C TRP A 694 4.42 -23.05 -4.17
N GLY A 695 3.18 -23.09 -4.65
CA GLY A 695 2.67 -24.16 -5.48
C GLY A 695 3.03 -23.98 -6.95
N SER A 696 2.29 -24.64 -7.85
CA SER A 696 2.47 -24.51 -9.29
C SER A 696 1.13 -24.54 -10.04
N ASP A 697 1.13 -24.06 -11.29
CA ASP A 697 -0.04 -24.13 -12.15
C ASP A 697 -0.47 -25.58 -12.38
N ALA A 698 0.50 -26.50 -12.48
CA ALA A 698 0.21 -27.94 -12.64
C ALA A 698 -0.45 -28.53 -11.39
N GLU A 699 0.03 -28.20 -10.19
CA GLU A 699 -0.55 -28.72 -8.94
C GLU A 699 -1.98 -28.24 -8.69
N VAL A 700 -2.26 -26.96 -8.95
CA VAL A 700 -3.61 -26.42 -8.72
C VAL A 700 -4.59 -26.94 -9.75
N LEU A 701 -4.16 -27.20 -11.00
CA LEU A 701 -5.01 -27.79 -12.04
C LEU A 701 -5.28 -29.28 -11.76
N ASP A 702 -4.27 -30.07 -11.45
CA ASP A 702 -4.41 -31.50 -11.11
C ASP A 702 -5.37 -31.70 -9.92
N PHE A 703 -5.21 -30.83 -8.90
CA PHE A 703 -6.12 -30.80 -7.77
C PHE A 703 -7.56 -30.47 -8.18
N ALA A 704 -7.75 -29.42 -8.99
CA ALA A 704 -9.07 -28.97 -9.41
C ALA A 704 -9.76 -29.99 -10.34
N GLU A 705 -9.03 -30.60 -11.27
CA GLU A 705 -9.50 -31.64 -12.14
C GLU A 705 -9.90 -32.91 -11.34
N THR A 706 -9.10 -33.29 -10.35
CA THR A 706 -9.42 -34.39 -9.43
C THR A 706 -10.72 -34.10 -8.65
N ALA A 707 -10.88 -32.86 -8.13
CA ALA A 707 -12.10 -32.47 -7.44
C ALA A 707 -13.33 -32.51 -8.35
N VAL A 708 -13.22 -32.06 -9.61
CA VAL A 708 -14.29 -32.15 -10.61
C VAL A 708 -14.63 -33.61 -10.91
N ALA A 709 -13.64 -34.47 -11.07
CA ALA A 709 -13.85 -35.89 -11.35
C ALA A 709 -14.57 -36.62 -10.20
N ALA A 710 -14.26 -36.26 -8.96
CA ALA A 710 -14.86 -36.82 -7.74
C ALA A 710 -16.24 -36.22 -7.41
N ALA A 711 -16.57 -35.04 -7.92
CA ALA A 711 -17.82 -34.34 -7.61
C ALA A 711 -19.04 -35.10 -8.07
N GLU A 712 -20.06 -35.16 -7.24
CA GLU A 712 -21.39 -35.67 -7.56
C GLU A 712 -22.10 -34.75 -8.58
N PRO A 713 -22.99 -35.27 -9.45
CA PRO A 713 -23.87 -34.44 -10.26
C PRO A 713 -24.66 -33.42 -9.38
N GLY A 714 -24.63 -32.15 -9.77
CA GLY A 714 -25.29 -31.09 -8.98
C GLY A 714 -24.43 -30.45 -7.92
N ASP A 715 -23.20 -30.89 -7.70
CA ASP A 715 -22.30 -30.34 -6.70
C ASP A 715 -21.53 -29.12 -7.24
N PRO A 716 -21.67 -27.92 -6.63
CA PRO A 716 -20.98 -26.71 -7.09
C PRO A 716 -19.46 -26.71 -6.83
N VAL A 717 -18.90 -27.72 -6.14
CA VAL A 717 -17.45 -27.84 -5.92
C VAL A 717 -16.68 -27.87 -7.25
N THR A 718 -17.32 -28.28 -8.34
CA THR A 718 -16.75 -28.24 -9.70
C THR A 718 -16.30 -26.82 -10.11
N ALA A 719 -16.82 -25.76 -9.46
CA ALA A 719 -16.39 -24.38 -9.71
C ALA A 719 -14.94 -24.12 -9.30
N VAL A 720 -14.32 -25.00 -8.51
CA VAL A 720 -12.90 -24.91 -8.15
C VAL A 720 -11.99 -24.91 -9.38
N LEU A 721 -12.39 -25.61 -10.47
CA LEU A 721 -11.63 -25.60 -11.72
C LEU A 721 -11.64 -24.22 -12.38
N ALA A 722 -12.79 -23.55 -12.36
CA ALA A 722 -12.86 -22.19 -12.88
C ALA A 722 -12.07 -21.20 -11.99
N VAL A 723 -12.05 -21.40 -10.67
CA VAL A 723 -11.18 -20.64 -9.75
C VAL A 723 -9.71 -20.86 -10.08
N ALA A 724 -9.27 -22.11 -10.26
CA ALA A 724 -7.89 -22.42 -10.62
C ALA A 724 -7.45 -21.74 -11.92
N HIS A 725 -8.28 -21.80 -12.96
CA HIS A 725 -8.00 -21.11 -14.23
C HIS A 725 -8.01 -19.59 -14.13
N LEU A 726 -8.88 -18.99 -13.29
CA LEU A 726 -8.89 -17.56 -13.04
C LEU A 726 -7.61 -17.14 -12.30
N GLU A 727 -7.16 -17.89 -11.31
CA GLU A 727 -5.93 -17.62 -10.56
C GLU A 727 -4.69 -17.68 -11.46
N ILE A 728 -4.57 -18.70 -12.30
CA ILE A 728 -3.50 -18.83 -13.29
C ILE A 728 -3.53 -17.66 -14.27
N GLY A 729 -4.71 -17.35 -14.79
CA GLY A 729 -4.87 -16.29 -15.78
C GLY A 729 -4.53 -14.90 -15.27
N VAL A 730 -4.73 -14.64 -13.99
CA VAL A 730 -4.33 -13.37 -13.34
C VAL A 730 -2.80 -13.23 -13.24
N GLU A 731 -2.07 -14.35 -13.16
CA GLU A 731 -0.61 -14.36 -13.14
C GLU A 731 0.01 -14.17 -14.54
N ILE A 732 -0.75 -14.37 -15.62
CA ILE A 732 -0.25 -14.30 -17.01
C ILE A 732 0.01 -12.84 -17.47
N GLY A 733 -0.66 -11.82 -16.90
CA GLY A 733 -0.38 -10.43 -17.27
C GLY A 733 -1.61 -9.52 -17.33
N THR A 734 -2.00 -9.08 -18.52
CA THR A 734 -3.10 -8.14 -18.72
C THR A 734 -4.48 -8.82 -18.73
N TRP A 735 -5.54 -8.01 -18.67
CA TRP A 735 -6.93 -8.50 -18.80
C TRP A 735 -7.19 -9.20 -20.15
N ASP A 736 -6.52 -8.75 -21.21
CA ASP A 736 -6.65 -9.38 -22.54
C ASP A 736 -5.92 -10.72 -22.57
N ASP A 737 -4.80 -10.86 -21.85
CA ASP A 737 -4.10 -12.14 -21.73
C ASP A 737 -4.94 -13.15 -20.95
N LEU A 738 -5.58 -12.73 -19.84
CA LEU A 738 -6.54 -13.57 -19.11
C LEU A 738 -7.71 -14.00 -20.01
N ASN A 739 -8.28 -13.08 -20.77
CA ASN A 739 -9.37 -13.38 -21.69
C ASN A 739 -8.91 -14.38 -22.78
N GLY A 740 -7.72 -14.14 -23.36
CA GLY A 740 -7.11 -15.04 -24.34
C GLY A 740 -6.81 -16.43 -23.77
N TYR A 741 -6.32 -16.51 -22.53
CA TYR A 741 -6.06 -17.76 -21.83
C TYR A 741 -7.35 -18.58 -21.63
N LEU A 742 -8.40 -17.96 -21.10
CA LEU A 742 -9.69 -18.62 -20.85
C LEU A 742 -10.41 -19.02 -22.15
N ALA A 743 -10.14 -18.34 -23.26
CA ALA A 743 -10.66 -18.65 -24.59
C ALA A 743 -9.90 -19.82 -25.30
N ARG A 744 -8.77 -20.29 -24.77
CA ARG A 744 -8.05 -21.44 -25.35
C ARG A 744 -8.97 -22.67 -25.41
N PRO A 745 -9.01 -23.42 -26.55
CA PRO A 745 -9.97 -24.51 -26.72
C PRO A 745 -9.93 -25.57 -25.61
N SER A 746 -8.75 -25.93 -25.11
CA SER A 746 -8.59 -26.86 -23.99
C SER A 746 -9.15 -26.36 -22.68
N VAL A 747 -8.83 -25.10 -22.32
CA VAL A 747 -9.31 -24.46 -21.09
C VAL A 747 -10.83 -24.26 -21.14
N HIS A 748 -11.32 -23.74 -22.25
CA HIS A 748 -12.75 -23.57 -22.45
C HIS A 748 -13.54 -24.89 -22.39
N ALA A 749 -13.01 -25.95 -23.01
CA ALA A 749 -13.64 -27.28 -22.97
C ALA A 749 -13.69 -27.82 -21.52
N ALA A 750 -12.62 -27.70 -20.74
CA ALA A 750 -12.59 -28.12 -19.35
C ALA A 750 -13.60 -27.36 -18.50
N LEU A 751 -13.69 -26.01 -18.68
CA LEU A 751 -14.71 -25.19 -18.01
C LEU A 751 -16.14 -25.60 -18.37
N VAL A 752 -16.38 -25.96 -19.65
CA VAL A 752 -17.67 -26.43 -20.12
C VAL A 752 -18.04 -27.77 -19.46
N GLU A 753 -17.10 -28.72 -19.43
CA GLU A 753 -17.31 -30.03 -18.81
C GLU A 753 -17.63 -29.91 -17.31
N ALA A 754 -16.86 -29.11 -16.57
CA ALA A 754 -17.07 -28.86 -15.15
C ALA A 754 -18.44 -28.22 -14.87
N ALA A 755 -18.81 -27.20 -15.65
CA ALA A 755 -20.10 -26.53 -15.52
C ALA A 755 -21.28 -27.45 -15.88
N ASP A 756 -21.17 -28.23 -16.99
CA ASP A 756 -22.21 -29.14 -17.43
C ASP A 756 -22.38 -30.31 -16.45
N ARG A 757 -21.30 -30.81 -15.82
CA ARG A 757 -21.36 -31.79 -14.74
C ARG A 757 -22.16 -31.29 -13.55
N TRP A 758 -21.86 -30.09 -13.07
CA TRP A 758 -22.62 -29.46 -12.00
C TRP A 758 -24.11 -29.27 -12.38
N LEU A 759 -24.38 -28.75 -13.58
CA LEU A 759 -25.74 -28.45 -14.02
C LEU A 759 -26.55 -29.70 -14.46
N SER A 760 -25.93 -30.89 -14.46
CA SER A 760 -26.60 -32.15 -14.86
C SER A 760 -27.63 -32.62 -13.84
N ALA A 761 -27.60 -32.13 -12.60
CA ALA A 761 -28.61 -32.40 -11.58
C ALA A 761 -28.94 -31.16 -10.78
N GLU A 762 -30.14 -31.06 -10.28
CA GLU A 762 -30.55 -29.98 -9.35
C GLU A 762 -30.29 -30.44 -7.91
N ARG A 763 -29.39 -29.74 -7.23
CA ARG A 763 -29.07 -29.97 -5.81
C ARG A 763 -29.10 -28.66 -5.04
N PRO A 764 -29.94 -28.51 -4.01
CA PRO A 764 -29.86 -27.33 -3.12
C PRO A 764 -28.50 -27.26 -2.44
N HIS A 765 -27.80 -26.12 -2.61
CA HIS A 765 -26.52 -25.91 -1.99
C HIS A 765 -26.32 -24.40 -1.70
N PRO A 766 -25.81 -23.99 -0.53
CA PRO A 766 -25.69 -22.58 -0.16
C PRO A 766 -24.73 -21.79 -1.09
N ARG A 767 -23.81 -22.49 -1.77
CA ARG A 767 -22.83 -21.92 -2.70
C ARG A 767 -23.26 -21.89 -4.18
N ASN A 768 -24.44 -22.33 -4.54
CA ASN A 768 -24.89 -22.36 -5.93
C ASN A 768 -24.82 -21.00 -6.62
N LEU A 769 -25.20 -19.91 -5.94
CA LEU A 769 -25.11 -18.56 -6.52
C LEU A 769 -23.68 -18.10 -6.72
N GLU A 770 -22.78 -18.45 -5.82
CA GLU A 770 -21.34 -18.17 -5.96
C GLU A 770 -20.75 -18.91 -7.15
N ALA A 771 -21.06 -20.21 -7.31
CA ALA A 771 -20.63 -21.00 -8.47
C ALA A 771 -21.17 -20.42 -9.80
N HIS A 772 -22.42 -19.93 -9.83
CA HIS A 772 -22.94 -19.24 -11.01
C HIS A 772 -22.17 -17.93 -11.31
N HIS A 773 -21.74 -17.18 -10.31
CA HIS A 773 -20.88 -16.02 -10.52
C HIS A 773 -19.52 -16.41 -11.10
N ILE A 774 -18.88 -17.44 -10.56
CA ILE A 774 -17.55 -17.91 -10.97
C ILE A 774 -17.57 -18.39 -12.42
N PHE A 775 -18.45 -19.35 -12.77
CA PHE A 775 -18.58 -19.82 -14.14
C PHE A 775 -19.04 -18.71 -15.09
N GLY A 776 -19.98 -17.87 -14.66
CA GLY A 776 -20.43 -16.73 -15.45
C GLY A 776 -19.32 -15.74 -15.77
N ALA A 777 -18.43 -15.47 -14.84
CA ALA A 777 -17.25 -14.64 -15.05
C ALA A 777 -16.24 -15.30 -15.99
N ALA A 778 -15.94 -16.59 -15.79
CA ALA A 778 -15.02 -17.34 -16.64
C ALA A 778 -15.50 -17.41 -18.10
N PHE A 779 -16.77 -17.76 -18.34
CA PHE A 779 -17.33 -17.80 -19.68
C PHE A 779 -17.44 -16.41 -20.33
N TYR A 780 -17.79 -15.36 -19.58
CA TYR A 780 -17.81 -14.00 -20.10
C TYR A 780 -16.42 -13.58 -20.59
N ARG A 781 -15.39 -13.85 -19.80
CA ARG A 781 -14.00 -13.55 -20.16
C ARG A 781 -13.49 -14.41 -21.33
N ALA A 782 -13.90 -15.67 -21.41
CA ALA A 782 -13.62 -16.55 -22.54
C ALA A 782 -14.37 -16.15 -23.83
N GLY A 783 -15.25 -15.13 -23.80
CA GLY A 783 -16.06 -14.71 -24.94
C GLY A 783 -17.29 -15.57 -25.21
N ASP A 784 -17.55 -16.62 -24.41
CA ASP A 784 -18.78 -17.44 -24.49
C ASP A 784 -19.95 -16.76 -23.79
N HIS A 785 -20.48 -15.75 -24.47
CA HIS A 785 -21.55 -14.92 -23.93
C HIS A 785 -22.88 -15.68 -23.74
N ASP A 786 -23.10 -16.77 -24.46
CA ASP A 786 -24.32 -17.57 -24.32
C ASP A 786 -24.32 -18.39 -23.05
N ARG A 787 -23.19 -19.04 -22.70
CA ARG A 787 -23.02 -19.72 -21.42
C ARG A 787 -22.99 -18.73 -20.27
N ALA A 788 -22.24 -17.65 -20.38
CA ALA A 788 -22.22 -16.57 -19.38
C ALA A 788 -23.64 -16.06 -19.07
N ARG A 789 -24.46 -15.85 -20.10
CA ARG A 789 -25.85 -15.39 -19.94
C ARG A 789 -26.69 -16.37 -19.13
N ARG A 790 -26.57 -17.68 -19.36
CA ARG A 790 -27.29 -18.70 -18.59
C ARG A 790 -27.00 -18.60 -17.10
N HIS A 791 -25.73 -18.44 -16.74
CA HIS A 791 -25.32 -18.24 -15.36
C HIS A 791 -25.80 -16.89 -14.80
N PHE A 792 -25.70 -15.79 -15.55
CA PHE A 792 -26.16 -14.48 -15.08
C PHE A 792 -27.68 -14.36 -14.91
N VAL A 793 -28.48 -15.20 -15.56
CA VAL A 793 -29.92 -15.31 -15.30
C VAL A 793 -30.16 -15.83 -13.87
N GLN A 794 -29.41 -16.83 -13.45
CA GLN A 794 -29.51 -17.41 -12.08
C GLN A 794 -29.03 -16.41 -11.01
N VAL A 795 -27.95 -15.71 -11.31
CA VAL A 795 -27.38 -14.68 -10.43
C VAL A 795 -28.37 -13.51 -10.20
N GLY A 796 -29.15 -13.12 -11.21
CA GLY A 796 -30.19 -12.10 -11.10
C GLY A 796 -29.63 -10.73 -10.67
N ARG A 797 -30.02 -10.23 -9.48
CA ARG A 797 -29.61 -8.93 -8.93
C ARG A 797 -28.53 -9.00 -7.85
N THR A 798 -28.01 -10.19 -7.53
CA THR A 798 -27.00 -10.34 -6.50
C THR A 798 -25.76 -9.53 -6.82
N GLY A 799 -25.06 -9.04 -5.79
CA GLY A 799 -23.80 -8.33 -5.90
C GLY A 799 -22.67 -9.21 -6.44
N ALA A 800 -21.57 -8.61 -6.80
CA ALA A 800 -20.37 -9.31 -7.26
C ALA A 800 -19.64 -9.92 -6.05
N PRO A 801 -19.52 -11.25 -5.91
CA PRO A 801 -18.67 -11.85 -4.89
C PRO A 801 -17.20 -11.72 -5.28
N ASP A 802 -16.35 -11.57 -4.26
CA ASP A 802 -14.93 -11.26 -4.45
C ASP A 802 -14.22 -12.32 -5.30
N ARG A 803 -14.43 -13.60 -5.06
CA ARG A 803 -13.73 -14.70 -5.77
C ARG A 803 -13.90 -14.71 -7.28
N ALA A 804 -15.07 -14.30 -7.77
CA ALA A 804 -15.34 -14.26 -9.22
C ALA A 804 -14.86 -12.96 -9.88
N TRP A 805 -14.78 -11.87 -9.13
CA TRP A 805 -14.63 -10.53 -9.65
C TRP A 805 -13.52 -9.71 -8.95
N ALA A 806 -12.82 -10.30 -7.97
CA ALA A 806 -11.86 -9.64 -7.06
C ALA A 806 -10.70 -8.93 -7.77
N TYR A 807 -10.35 -9.36 -8.96
CA TYR A 807 -9.22 -8.80 -9.71
C TYR A 807 -9.60 -7.63 -10.60
N ALA A 808 -10.86 -7.15 -10.53
CA ALA A 808 -11.30 -5.97 -11.24
C ALA A 808 -11.29 -4.76 -10.31
N ASP A 809 -10.82 -3.62 -10.80
CA ASP A 809 -10.81 -2.34 -10.05
C ASP A 809 -12.20 -1.92 -9.56
N ALA A 810 -13.25 -2.41 -10.22
CA ALA A 810 -14.65 -2.20 -9.84
C ALA A 810 -15.49 -3.46 -10.13
N PRO A 811 -15.50 -4.47 -9.23
CA PRO A 811 -16.19 -5.76 -9.44
C PRO A 811 -17.64 -5.64 -9.90
N ASP A 812 -18.40 -4.77 -9.27
CA ASP A 812 -19.81 -4.56 -9.60
C ASP A 812 -20.02 -3.83 -10.94
N ARG A 813 -19.11 -2.93 -11.32
CA ARG A 813 -19.16 -2.28 -12.67
C ARG A 813 -18.85 -3.31 -13.75
N LEU A 814 -17.88 -4.19 -13.52
CA LEU A 814 -17.55 -5.26 -14.45
C LEU A 814 -18.70 -6.25 -14.58
N LEU A 815 -19.33 -6.68 -13.49
CA LEU A 815 -20.52 -7.53 -13.51
C LEU A 815 -21.69 -6.86 -14.23
N ALA A 816 -21.92 -5.54 -13.98
CA ALA A 816 -22.95 -4.78 -14.66
C ALA A 816 -22.68 -4.63 -16.17
N ARG A 817 -21.39 -4.45 -16.55
CA ARG A 817 -20.95 -4.45 -17.95
C ARG A 817 -21.19 -5.83 -18.58
N ALA A 818 -20.70 -6.90 -17.95
CA ALA A 818 -20.88 -8.26 -18.44
C ALA A 818 -22.36 -8.58 -18.68
N ARG A 819 -23.24 -8.20 -17.75
CA ARG A 819 -24.68 -8.39 -17.91
C ARG A 819 -25.27 -7.60 -19.09
N ARG A 820 -24.76 -6.42 -19.39
CA ARG A 820 -25.19 -5.62 -20.58
C ARG A 820 -24.71 -6.27 -21.86
N ASP A 821 -23.44 -6.65 -21.93
CA ASP A 821 -22.80 -7.18 -23.13
C ASP A 821 -23.47 -8.51 -23.58
N VAL A 822 -23.75 -9.42 -22.63
CA VAL A 822 -24.46 -10.67 -22.95
C VAL A 822 -25.92 -10.46 -23.36
N ARG A 823 -26.58 -9.35 -22.94
CA ARG A 823 -27.93 -8.99 -23.37
C ARG A 823 -27.94 -8.37 -24.77
N ALA A 824 -26.98 -7.50 -25.07
CA ALA A 824 -26.87 -6.83 -26.36
C ALA A 824 -26.62 -7.83 -27.50
N LYS A 825 -25.74 -8.83 -27.31
CA LYS A 825 -25.54 -9.89 -28.30
C LYS A 825 -26.78 -10.76 -28.54
N ALA A 826 -27.57 -11.03 -27.50
CA ALA A 826 -28.80 -11.80 -27.64
C ALA A 826 -29.91 -11.07 -28.44
N SER A 827 -29.90 -9.73 -28.46
CA SER A 827 -30.83 -8.93 -29.28
C SER A 827 -30.36 -8.83 -30.73
N ALA A 828 -29.06 -8.80 -31.00
CA ALA A 828 -28.48 -8.79 -32.33
C ALA A 828 -28.65 -10.12 -33.08
N GLY A 829 -28.59 -11.26 -32.38
CA GLY A 829 -28.80 -12.60 -32.95
C GLY A 829 -30.28 -12.96 -33.24
N LYS A 830 -31.26 -12.15 -32.80
CA LYS A 830 -32.69 -12.34 -33.13
C LYS A 830 -33.14 -11.52 -34.31
N GLY A 831 -32.25 -10.72 -34.91
CA GLY A 831 -32.56 -9.81 -36.05
C GLY A 831 -31.85 -10.23 -37.35
N SER A 832 -31.19 -11.40 -37.39
CA SER A 832 -30.54 -11.99 -38.58
C SER A 832 -31.31 -13.19 -39.09
#